data_1d31c42b569454e9dad4b50eb0618d49
#
_entry.id   1d31c42b569454e9dad4b50eb0618d49
#
_cell.length_a   1.000
_cell.length_b   1.000
_cell.length_c   1.000
_cell.angle_alpha   90.00
_cell.angle_beta   90.00
_cell.angle_gamma   90.00
#
_symmetry.space_group_name_H-M   'P 1'
#
loop_
_entity.id
_entity.type
_entity.pdbx_description
1 polymer ?
#
loop_
_entity_poly.entity_id
_entity_poly.type
_entity_poly.pdbx_seq_one_letter_code
_entity_poly.pdbx_strand_id
1 'polypeptide(L)'
;MVTITIDGKQISVDENLSILEAAQEADVKIPTLCYLKDVNEVGACKMCVVEVEGSRHLVTSCNTKVKEGMVVNTHSERVVNSRKQVLNMLLANHDVRCFSCSKSGDCRLQDLSNEYGITKSCYPGSAAKFEAKKENPFLTYYPELCINCQRCVSTCNKVSCNGTLHNSKIGTRTLIDAPFGPDWKETDCESCGNCAAVCPTGALVAKNRKKYQVGKVKKVLTTCPHCATGCQYYLVVKDNEIVDVEPANGPSNKGLLCVKGRFGSFNFVHSPERLKYPLIKNHETGEFERATWDEALDLIAAKFTEIKKKYGSDALAGFACSRSPNEDCYMLQKMVRCAFGTNNVDNCARVCHSATVAGLAMTLGSGAMTNPISDITNDVDVIMLVGSNPEEAHPVIGMQIRQAVERGTRLIVVDPRDIGLSRQADIHLKLKPGTNVAFANGMMNVIINEGLADEEFIRTRTEGFEELKKIVEEYTPERVAEICHIDADHLREAALMYAKAKKAPIIYCLGVTEHSTGTEGVMSMSNMAMLVGKLGRSGCGVNPLRGQNNVQGACDMGALPGDLPGYQKVTNPEVIAKFEKAWGVELNRKPGVHATDVFPAAIRKEIRGLFIFGEDPVVTDADQHHIRKALESLDFLVLSDLFMTETAQYADVILPGTSYAEKEGTFSNTERRVQRVRKAVTLEGEMRLDTDIFIDLMNRMGYPQAQLTSEEIMDEIASLTPSFAGISHRRLDKGESIQWPCSDKKHPGTPILHVGKFSRGLGWFYPAEYVPSAELPDEEYPFIMMTGRILYHYNTRAMTGKTPGLMEKEGHSFIEMNTEDAVRLGIENGEKVKVTSRRGTLITTARVGDKVSPKETWMPFHFPDGNANILTNAALDKYARIPEYKVCAVKVEKLPAEDRLAENF
;
A
#
# COMPACT_ATOMS: atom_id res chain seq x y z
N MET A 1 -40.63 -0.79 -8.64
CA MET A 1 -40.56 0.25 -9.72
C MET A 1 -41.77 1.13 -9.57
N VAL A 2 -41.58 2.44 -9.68
CA VAL A 2 -42.65 3.47 -9.68
C VAL A 2 -42.46 4.38 -10.89
N THR A 3 -43.58 4.86 -11.44
CA THR A 3 -43.56 5.77 -12.57
C THR A 3 -43.76 7.21 -12.09
N ILE A 4 -42.85 8.06 -12.43
CA ILE A 4 -42.85 9.49 -12.04
C ILE A 4 -42.63 10.37 -13.25
N THR A 5 -42.96 11.64 -13.15
CA THR A 5 -42.72 12.66 -14.18
C THR A 5 -41.79 13.74 -13.63
N ILE A 6 -40.68 14.02 -14.30
CA ILE A 6 -39.74 15.10 -13.93
C ILE A 6 -39.61 16.06 -15.10
N ASP A 7 -39.96 17.33 -14.88
CA ASP A 7 -39.98 18.39 -15.90
C ASP A 7 -40.67 17.95 -17.22
N GLY A 8 -41.78 17.23 -17.09
CA GLY A 8 -42.56 16.68 -18.21
C GLY A 8 -42.05 15.37 -18.82
N LYS A 9 -40.88 14.85 -18.36
CA LYS A 9 -40.32 13.57 -18.82
C LYS A 9 -40.78 12.45 -17.88
N GLN A 10 -41.51 11.48 -18.42
CA GLN A 10 -41.95 10.30 -17.67
C GLN A 10 -40.85 9.23 -17.63
N ILE A 11 -40.58 8.69 -16.45
CA ILE A 11 -39.56 7.64 -16.21
C ILE A 11 -40.09 6.61 -15.21
N SER A 12 -39.61 5.36 -15.33
CA SER A 12 -39.88 4.30 -14.37
C SER A 12 -38.59 3.96 -13.63
N VAL A 13 -38.61 4.10 -12.32
CA VAL A 13 -37.42 3.99 -11.45
C VAL A 13 -37.73 3.14 -10.24
N ASP A 14 -36.68 2.71 -9.51
CA ASP A 14 -36.82 2.00 -8.24
C ASP A 14 -37.47 2.94 -7.18
N GLU A 15 -38.46 2.42 -6.45
CA GLU A 15 -39.19 3.15 -5.39
C GLU A 15 -38.30 3.58 -4.23
N ASN A 16 -37.12 2.95 -4.07
CA ASN A 16 -36.16 3.29 -3.03
C ASN A 16 -35.27 4.48 -3.38
N LEU A 17 -35.30 4.98 -4.62
CA LEU A 17 -34.52 6.14 -5.01
C LEU A 17 -35.07 7.44 -4.42
N SER A 18 -34.17 8.39 -4.15
CA SER A 18 -34.55 9.78 -3.90
C SER A 18 -34.95 10.46 -5.22
N ILE A 19 -35.69 11.56 -5.14
CA ILE A 19 -36.02 12.39 -6.31
C ILE A 19 -34.74 12.84 -7.03
N LEU A 20 -33.66 13.14 -6.31
CA LEU A 20 -32.38 13.53 -6.88
C LEU A 20 -31.75 12.40 -7.71
N GLU A 21 -31.76 11.18 -7.18
CA GLU A 21 -31.22 10.01 -7.89
C GLU A 21 -32.07 9.67 -9.13
N ALA A 22 -33.39 9.70 -8.99
CA ALA A 22 -34.30 9.52 -10.11
C ALA A 22 -34.11 10.59 -11.21
N ALA A 23 -33.86 11.86 -10.81
CA ALA A 23 -33.52 12.93 -11.75
C ALA A 23 -32.21 12.68 -12.50
N GLN A 24 -31.21 12.09 -11.81
CA GLN A 24 -29.94 11.70 -12.43
C GLN A 24 -30.13 10.59 -13.48
N GLU A 25 -30.97 9.60 -13.22
CA GLU A 25 -31.35 8.57 -14.20
C GLU A 25 -32.10 9.17 -15.41
N ALA A 26 -32.86 10.24 -15.18
CA ALA A 26 -33.55 10.97 -16.23
C ALA A 26 -32.66 11.96 -17.01
N ASP A 27 -31.37 12.09 -16.65
CA ASP A 27 -30.45 13.12 -17.14
C ASP A 27 -30.94 14.57 -16.84
N VAL A 28 -31.65 14.74 -15.71
CA VAL A 28 -32.10 16.04 -15.20
C VAL A 28 -31.19 16.52 -14.08
N LYS A 29 -30.57 17.67 -14.26
CA LYS A 29 -29.60 18.22 -13.30
C LYS A 29 -30.28 19.02 -12.20
N ILE A 30 -30.20 18.58 -10.96
CA ILE A 30 -30.62 19.31 -9.76
C ILE A 30 -29.37 19.75 -8.98
N PRO A 31 -29.21 21.04 -8.65
CA PRO A 31 -28.03 21.56 -7.97
C PRO A 31 -27.96 21.10 -6.52
N THR A 32 -26.74 20.75 -6.06
CA THR A 32 -26.47 20.34 -4.68
C THR A 32 -25.17 20.96 -4.15
N LEU A 33 -25.09 21.19 -2.83
CA LEU A 33 -23.85 21.58 -2.11
C LEU A 33 -23.49 20.59 -1.01
N CYS A 34 -24.46 20.08 -0.27
CA CYS A 34 -24.19 19.18 0.86
C CYS A 34 -24.28 17.68 0.49
N TYR A 35 -24.97 17.30 -0.56
CA TYR A 35 -25.22 15.91 -0.92
C TYR A 35 -23.95 15.15 -1.28
N LEU A 36 -23.77 14.00 -0.67
CA LEU A 36 -22.85 12.93 -1.05
C LEU A 36 -23.63 11.62 -0.91
N LYS A 37 -23.79 10.89 -2.01
CA LYS A 37 -24.54 9.64 -2.03
C LYS A 37 -24.02 8.67 -0.97
N ASP A 38 -24.94 8.06 -0.22
CA ASP A 38 -24.71 7.08 0.86
C ASP A 38 -23.85 7.60 2.05
N VAL A 39 -23.38 8.84 1.98
CA VAL A 39 -22.48 9.45 2.98
C VAL A 39 -23.13 10.62 3.72
N ASN A 40 -23.66 11.59 2.96
CA ASN A 40 -24.22 12.83 3.51
C ASN A 40 -25.48 13.27 2.78
N GLU A 41 -26.66 12.80 3.23
CA GLU A 41 -27.98 13.04 2.63
C GLU A 41 -28.91 13.86 3.54
N VAL A 42 -28.30 14.75 4.33
CA VAL A 42 -28.99 15.50 5.40
C VAL A 42 -29.87 16.64 4.91
N GLY A 43 -29.83 17.00 3.65
CA GLY A 43 -30.63 18.10 3.08
C GLY A 43 -30.33 19.48 3.70
N ALA A 44 -29.14 19.70 4.28
CA ALA A 44 -28.80 20.90 5.05
C ALA A 44 -28.78 22.18 4.21
N CYS A 45 -28.21 22.13 2.99
CA CYS A 45 -28.00 23.33 2.18
C CYS A 45 -29.25 23.86 1.45
N LYS A 46 -30.31 23.07 1.32
CA LYS A 46 -31.57 23.40 0.61
C LYS A 46 -31.42 23.79 -0.88
N MET A 47 -30.24 23.61 -1.49
CA MET A 47 -30.06 23.90 -2.92
C MET A 47 -30.80 22.90 -3.83
N CYS A 48 -31.06 21.69 -3.36
CA CYS A 48 -31.75 20.65 -4.11
C CYS A 48 -33.29 20.69 -4.04
N VAL A 49 -33.87 21.79 -3.58
CA VAL A 49 -35.33 21.89 -3.50
C VAL A 49 -35.98 21.78 -4.86
N VAL A 50 -37.13 21.10 -4.90
CA VAL A 50 -37.98 20.89 -6.09
C VAL A 50 -39.45 21.10 -5.69
N GLU A 51 -40.29 21.35 -6.66
CA GLU A 51 -41.73 21.43 -6.48
C GLU A 51 -42.38 20.11 -6.90
N VAL A 52 -43.18 19.55 -6.00
CA VAL A 52 -43.95 18.34 -6.28
C VAL A 52 -45.43 18.73 -6.37
N GLU A 53 -46.06 18.34 -7.46
CA GLU A 53 -47.48 18.66 -7.70
C GLU A 53 -48.36 18.13 -6.55
N GLY A 54 -49.31 18.98 -6.08
CA GLY A 54 -50.12 18.70 -4.91
C GLY A 54 -49.43 18.91 -3.54
N SER A 55 -48.14 19.24 -3.51
CA SER A 55 -47.43 19.59 -2.27
C SER A 55 -47.53 21.06 -1.96
N ARG A 56 -47.89 21.39 -0.72
CA ARG A 56 -47.92 22.78 -0.23
C ARG A 56 -46.53 23.41 -0.17
N HIS A 57 -45.49 22.59 0.08
CA HIS A 57 -44.12 23.04 0.33
C HIS A 57 -43.15 22.47 -0.71
N LEU A 58 -42.06 23.21 -1.00
CA LEU A 58 -40.93 22.68 -1.72
C LEU A 58 -40.26 21.57 -0.88
N VAL A 59 -39.84 20.50 -1.53
CA VAL A 59 -39.18 19.36 -0.87
C VAL A 59 -37.71 19.28 -1.27
N THR A 60 -36.85 18.76 -0.41
CA THR A 60 -35.43 18.51 -0.74
C THR A 60 -35.32 17.20 -1.51
N SER A 61 -34.90 17.25 -2.76
CA SER A 61 -34.84 16.07 -3.65
C SER A 61 -33.85 15.02 -3.18
N CYS A 62 -32.76 15.39 -2.46
CA CYS A 62 -31.69 14.50 -2.04
C CYS A 62 -32.08 13.50 -0.94
N ASN A 63 -33.18 13.71 -0.23
CA ASN A 63 -33.65 12.86 0.87
C ASN A 63 -35.16 12.60 0.86
N THR A 64 -35.85 12.99 -0.23
CA THR A 64 -37.27 12.67 -0.44
C THR A 64 -37.34 11.51 -1.42
N LYS A 65 -37.97 10.40 -1.00
CA LYS A 65 -38.18 9.21 -1.82
C LYS A 65 -39.25 9.45 -2.89
N VAL A 66 -39.08 8.82 -4.05
CA VAL A 66 -40.06 8.83 -5.12
C VAL A 66 -41.32 8.02 -4.75
N LYS A 67 -42.48 8.37 -5.36
CA LYS A 67 -43.74 7.66 -5.19
C LYS A 67 -44.45 7.56 -6.52
N GLU A 68 -45.28 6.55 -6.70
CA GLU A 68 -46.07 6.35 -7.93
C GLU A 68 -46.89 7.60 -8.27
N GLY A 69 -46.87 8.00 -9.57
CA GLY A 69 -47.58 9.14 -10.07
C GLY A 69 -47.03 10.53 -9.67
N MET A 70 -45.89 10.58 -9.00
CA MET A 70 -45.27 11.86 -8.57
C MET A 70 -44.89 12.71 -9.78
N VAL A 71 -45.30 13.99 -9.76
CA VAL A 71 -44.94 14.99 -10.77
C VAL A 71 -44.04 16.03 -10.12
N VAL A 72 -42.81 16.16 -10.66
CA VAL A 72 -41.72 16.99 -10.09
C VAL A 72 -41.33 18.07 -11.08
N ASN A 73 -41.33 19.32 -10.63
CA ASN A 73 -40.81 20.47 -11.35
C ASN A 73 -39.50 20.94 -10.70
N THR A 74 -38.41 20.91 -11.46
CA THR A 74 -37.08 21.26 -10.96
C THR A 74 -36.68 22.73 -11.22
N HIS A 75 -37.40 23.43 -12.08
CA HIS A 75 -37.08 24.79 -12.53
C HIS A 75 -38.27 25.75 -12.47
N SER A 76 -39.34 25.47 -11.70
CA SER A 76 -40.46 26.44 -11.55
C SER A 76 -39.92 27.74 -10.95
N GLU A 77 -40.62 28.84 -11.19
CA GLU A 77 -40.24 30.17 -10.65
C GLU A 77 -40.05 30.13 -9.13
N ARG A 78 -40.93 29.37 -8.45
CA ARG A 78 -40.90 29.18 -7.01
C ARG A 78 -39.61 28.46 -6.58
N VAL A 79 -39.18 27.42 -7.30
CA VAL A 79 -37.94 26.68 -7.06
C VAL A 79 -36.72 27.58 -7.29
N VAL A 80 -36.68 28.29 -8.41
CA VAL A 80 -35.57 29.21 -8.75
C VAL A 80 -35.43 30.30 -7.71
N ASN A 81 -36.53 30.95 -7.32
CA ASN A 81 -36.53 31.99 -6.29
C ASN A 81 -36.06 31.44 -4.93
N SER A 82 -36.50 30.25 -4.53
CA SER A 82 -36.05 29.64 -3.31
C SER A 82 -34.53 29.37 -3.31
N ARG A 83 -33.95 28.85 -4.40
CA ARG A 83 -32.51 28.64 -4.54
C ARG A 83 -31.70 29.93 -4.51
N LYS A 84 -32.21 31.01 -5.13
CA LYS A 84 -31.61 32.36 -5.04
C LYS A 84 -31.57 32.85 -3.58
N GLN A 85 -32.65 32.67 -2.83
CA GLN A 85 -32.69 33.03 -1.39
C GLN A 85 -31.67 32.23 -0.58
N VAL A 86 -31.59 30.91 -0.83
CA VAL A 86 -30.59 30.03 -0.19
C VAL A 86 -29.17 30.51 -0.45
N LEU A 87 -28.83 30.84 -1.70
CA LEU A 87 -27.51 31.38 -2.07
C LEU A 87 -27.23 32.73 -1.38
N ASN A 88 -28.21 33.62 -1.30
CA ASN A 88 -28.06 34.84 -0.53
C ASN A 88 -27.76 34.61 0.95
N MET A 89 -28.45 33.64 1.61
CA MET A 89 -28.18 33.27 3.01
C MET A 89 -26.80 32.65 3.18
N LEU A 90 -26.35 31.76 2.27
CA LEU A 90 -25.03 31.18 2.32
C LEU A 90 -23.92 32.21 2.17
N LEU A 91 -24.07 33.14 1.16
CA LEU A 91 -23.12 34.20 0.92
C LEU A 91 -23.10 35.27 2.01
N ALA A 92 -24.20 35.47 2.77
CA ALA A 92 -24.23 36.38 3.91
C ALA A 92 -23.19 36.05 4.97
N ASN A 93 -22.91 34.76 5.16
CA ASN A 93 -21.97 34.28 6.17
C ASN A 93 -20.65 33.75 5.56
N HIS A 94 -20.47 33.82 4.26
CA HIS A 94 -19.29 33.40 3.55
C HIS A 94 -18.41 34.61 3.19
N ASP A 95 -17.12 34.56 3.57
CA ASP A 95 -16.17 35.62 3.19
C ASP A 95 -15.83 35.52 1.68
N VAL A 96 -16.42 36.38 0.88
CA VAL A 96 -16.28 36.38 -0.59
C VAL A 96 -14.92 36.95 -1.00
N ARG A 97 -13.86 36.15 -0.86
CA ARG A 97 -12.47 36.49 -1.24
C ARG A 97 -11.93 35.61 -2.38
N CYS A 98 -12.70 35.42 -3.44
CA CYS A 98 -12.36 34.49 -4.53
C CYS A 98 -10.99 34.79 -5.16
N PHE A 99 -10.54 36.05 -5.21
CA PHE A 99 -9.23 36.41 -5.77
C PHE A 99 -8.05 35.77 -5.03
N SER A 100 -8.13 35.63 -3.71
CA SER A 100 -7.08 35.01 -2.89
C SER A 100 -7.36 33.56 -2.50
N CYS A 101 -8.55 33.05 -2.79
CA CYS A 101 -8.94 31.69 -2.43
C CYS A 101 -8.29 30.67 -3.37
N SER A 102 -7.63 29.63 -2.79
CA SER A 102 -7.00 28.55 -3.56
C SER A 102 -8.00 27.67 -4.33
N LYS A 103 -9.29 27.68 -3.92
CA LYS A 103 -10.39 26.97 -4.58
C LYS A 103 -11.08 27.76 -5.69
N SER A 104 -10.71 29.01 -5.95
CA SER A 104 -11.32 29.82 -7.01
C SER A 104 -11.08 29.18 -8.39
N GLY A 105 -12.16 28.96 -9.14
CA GLY A 105 -12.13 28.24 -10.42
C GLY A 105 -12.36 26.72 -10.29
N ASP A 106 -12.50 26.23 -9.05
CA ASP A 106 -12.90 24.86 -8.69
C ASP A 106 -13.74 24.89 -7.39
N CYS A 107 -14.76 25.78 -7.36
CA CYS A 107 -15.59 25.99 -6.17
C CYS A 107 -17.07 25.89 -6.54
N ARG A 108 -17.75 24.87 -5.99
CA ARG A 108 -19.16 24.62 -6.32
C ARG A 108 -20.11 25.75 -5.89
N LEU A 109 -19.78 26.46 -4.80
CA LEU A 109 -20.56 27.64 -4.39
C LEU A 109 -20.39 28.77 -5.40
N GLN A 110 -19.16 29.00 -5.92
CA GLN A 110 -18.86 30.00 -6.94
C GLN A 110 -19.62 29.70 -8.24
N ASP A 111 -19.63 28.43 -8.68
CA ASP A 111 -20.34 28.00 -9.90
C ASP A 111 -21.84 28.31 -9.79
N LEU A 112 -22.47 27.90 -8.69
CA LEU A 112 -23.88 28.12 -8.45
C LEU A 112 -24.21 29.62 -8.29
N SER A 113 -23.35 30.38 -7.63
CA SER A 113 -23.54 31.85 -7.51
C SER A 113 -23.53 32.51 -8.88
N ASN A 114 -22.64 32.11 -9.78
CA ASN A 114 -22.59 32.61 -11.15
C ASN A 114 -23.84 32.16 -11.95
N GLU A 115 -24.23 30.87 -11.85
CA GLU A 115 -25.41 30.32 -12.54
C GLU A 115 -26.69 31.03 -12.18
N TYR A 116 -26.90 31.41 -10.90
CA TYR A 116 -28.10 32.09 -10.43
C TYR A 116 -27.97 33.62 -10.39
N GLY A 117 -26.83 34.16 -10.79
CA GLY A 117 -26.59 35.61 -10.84
C GLY A 117 -26.49 36.30 -9.48
N ILE A 118 -26.10 35.54 -8.42
CA ILE A 118 -25.96 36.04 -7.04
C ILE A 118 -24.48 36.17 -6.70
N THR A 119 -23.89 37.33 -6.93
CA THR A 119 -22.44 37.55 -6.66
C THR A 119 -22.17 38.17 -5.28
N LYS A 120 -23.20 38.74 -4.63
CA LYS A 120 -23.13 39.36 -3.31
C LYS A 120 -24.46 39.15 -2.59
N SER A 121 -24.42 38.86 -1.31
CA SER A 121 -25.63 38.75 -0.51
C SER A 121 -26.32 40.08 -0.31
N CYS A 122 -27.66 40.07 -0.33
CA CYS A 122 -28.49 41.20 0.08
C CYS A 122 -28.75 41.23 1.59
N TYR A 123 -28.32 40.21 2.34
CA TYR A 123 -28.49 40.09 3.78
C TYR A 123 -27.23 40.42 4.55
N PRO A 124 -27.34 41.04 5.76
CA PRO A 124 -26.19 41.14 6.65
C PRO A 124 -25.77 39.76 7.17
N GLY A 125 -24.48 39.53 7.26
CA GLY A 125 -23.92 38.32 7.87
C GLY A 125 -24.04 38.36 9.41
N SER A 126 -24.24 37.19 10.03
CA SER A 126 -24.35 37.03 11.48
C SER A 126 -23.42 35.95 12.04
N ALA A 127 -22.64 35.27 11.21
CA ALA A 127 -21.72 34.24 11.67
C ALA A 127 -20.58 34.84 12.52
N ALA A 128 -20.22 34.14 13.59
CA ALA A 128 -19.04 34.46 14.37
C ALA A 128 -17.77 34.24 13.52
N LYS A 129 -16.80 35.17 13.68
CA LYS A 129 -15.49 35.06 13.03
C LYS A 129 -14.59 34.19 13.91
N PHE A 130 -13.88 33.29 13.28
CA PHE A 130 -12.87 32.43 13.90
C PHE A 130 -11.56 32.49 13.11
N GLU A 131 -10.45 32.28 13.80
CA GLU A 131 -9.14 32.18 13.14
C GLU A 131 -9.06 30.90 12.30
N ALA A 132 -8.24 30.95 11.26
CA ALA A 132 -7.97 29.78 10.44
C ALA A 132 -7.12 28.78 11.21
N LYS A 133 -7.48 27.51 11.15
CA LYS A 133 -6.67 26.39 11.73
C LYS A 133 -5.65 25.93 10.69
N LYS A 134 -4.37 26.05 11.03
CA LYS A 134 -3.21 25.77 10.14
C LYS A 134 -2.21 24.79 10.72
N GLU A 135 -2.46 24.23 11.88
CA GLU A 135 -1.55 23.40 12.66
C GLU A 135 -1.30 22.04 12.00
N ASN A 136 -2.28 21.50 11.28
CA ASN A 136 -2.08 20.25 10.51
C ASN A 136 -1.09 20.50 9.36
N PRO A 137 -0.03 19.68 9.19
CA PRO A 137 0.98 19.88 8.14
C PRO A 137 0.45 19.91 6.71
N PHE A 138 -0.70 19.27 6.47
CA PHE A 138 -1.26 19.06 5.13
C PHE A 138 -2.52 19.85 4.84
N LEU A 139 -3.26 20.26 5.87
CA LEU A 139 -4.60 20.83 5.74
C LEU A 139 -4.68 22.20 6.40
N THR A 140 -5.44 23.09 5.77
CA THR A 140 -5.85 24.36 6.38
C THR A 140 -7.38 24.43 6.39
N TYR A 141 -7.94 24.81 7.53
CA TYR A 141 -9.36 25.07 7.66
C TYR A 141 -9.60 26.56 7.87
N TYR A 142 -10.44 27.15 6.99
CA TYR A 142 -10.90 28.54 7.02
C TYR A 142 -12.39 28.56 7.41
N PRO A 143 -12.72 28.77 8.69
CA PRO A 143 -14.11 28.75 9.16
C PRO A 143 -15.02 29.76 8.44
N GLU A 144 -14.50 30.91 8.08
CA GLU A 144 -15.21 31.97 7.39
C GLU A 144 -15.61 31.62 5.93
N LEU A 145 -15.03 30.56 5.37
CA LEU A 145 -15.41 30.00 4.06
C LEU A 145 -16.33 28.77 4.18
N CYS A 146 -16.68 28.38 5.40
CA CYS A 146 -17.50 27.20 5.65
C CYS A 146 -18.99 27.51 5.47
N ILE A 147 -19.71 26.66 4.75
CA ILE A 147 -21.17 26.71 4.55
C ILE A 147 -21.92 25.68 5.42
N ASN A 148 -21.26 25.08 6.37
CA ASN A 148 -21.79 24.07 7.31
C ASN A 148 -22.55 22.91 6.62
N CYS A 149 -22.06 22.45 5.47
CA CYS A 149 -22.71 21.42 4.66
C CYS A 149 -22.52 19.99 5.21
N GLN A 150 -21.68 19.78 6.21
CA GLN A 150 -21.39 18.51 6.90
C GLN A 150 -20.66 17.44 6.08
N ARG A 151 -20.31 17.68 4.81
CA ARG A 151 -19.65 16.67 3.97
C ARG A 151 -18.36 16.15 4.59
N CYS A 152 -17.51 17.05 5.12
CA CYS A 152 -16.24 16.68 5.77
C CYS A 152 -16.44 15.85 7.04
N VAL A 153 -17.41 16.18 7.86
CA VAL A 153 -17.79 15.46 9.08
C VAL A 153 -18.25 14.05 8.73
N SER A 154 -19.24 13.93 7.83
CA SER A 154 -19.76 12.63 7.41
C SER A 154 -18.69 11.77 6.75
N THR A 155 -17.78 12.38 5.95
CA THR A 155 -16.67 11.65 5.34
C THR A 155 -15.67 11.17 6.39
N CYS A 156 -15.31 11.98 7.38
CA CYS A 156 -14.40 11.60 8.45
C CYS A 156 -14.97 10.45 9.30
N ASN A 157 -16.27 10.52 9.63
CA ASN A 157 -16.90 9.54 10.51
C ASN A 157 -17.35 8.26 9.81
N LYS A 158 -17.94 8.35 8.59
CA LYS A 158 -18.54 7.19 7.89
C LYS A 158 -17.64 6.56 6.83
N VAL A 159 -16.71 7.34 6.26
CA VAL A 159 -15.90 6.88 5.13
C VAL A 159 -14.47 6.58 5.55
N SER A 160 -13.81 7.51 6.24
CA SER A 160 -12.49 7.25 6.82
C SER A 160 -12.58 6.50 8.16
N CYS A 161 -13.75 6.52 8.81
CA CYS A 161 -14.03 5.93 10.13
C CYS A 161 -12.97 6.32 11.17
N ASN A 162 -12.54 7.59 11.12
CA ASN A 162 -11.50 8.13 12.00
C ASN A 162 -12.06 8.93 13.16
N GLY A 163 -13.22 9.57 12.97
CA GLY A 163 -13.93 10.23 14.04
C GLY A 163 -13.39 11.59 14.52
N THR A 164 -12.38 12.16 13.84
CA THR A 164 -11.75 13.41 14.27
C THR A 164 -12.67 14.64 14.11
N LEU A 165 -13.47 14.72 13.02
CA LEU A 165 -14.23 15.92 12.70
C LEU A 165 -15.67 15.84 13.20
N HIS A 166 -16.09 16.86 13.93
CA HIS A 166 -17.46 17.01 14.45
C HIS A 166 -17.95 18.45 14.32
N ASN A 167 -19.26 18.65 14.52
CA ASN A 167 -19.80 19.98 14.75
C ASN A 167 -19.50 20.41 16.19
N SER A 168 -18.78 21.49 16.31
CA SER A 168 -18.55 22.18 17.57
C SER A 168 -19.39 23.46 17.59
N LYS A 169 -19.89 23.85 18.77
CA LYS A 169 -20.73 25.02 18.95
C LYS A 169 -22.08 24.92 18.19
N ILE A 170 -22.95 25.90 18.35
CA ILE A 170 -24.31 25.88 17.78
C ILE A 170 -24.68 27.24 17.14
N GLY A 171 -25.68 27.21 16.27
CA GLY A 171 -26.24 28.39 15.59
C GLY A 171 -25.22 29.12 14.74
N THR A 172 -25.18 30.46 14.85
CA THR A 172 -24.24 31.31 14.10
C THR A 172 -22.77 31.12 14.51
N ARG A 173 -22.51 30.35 15.56
CA ARG A 173 -21.16 29.97 16.02
C ARG A 173 -20.75 28.57 15.62
N THR A 174 -21.53 27.85 14.82
CA THR A 174 -21.20 26.48 14.39
C THR A 174 -19.84 26.45 13.70
N LEU A 175 -18.99 25.51 14.10
CA LEU A 175 -17.63 25.32 13.67
C LEU A 175 -17.38 23.83 13.46
N ILE A 176 -16.61 23.46 12.45
CA ILE A 176 -16.10 22.08 12.28
C ILE A 176 -14.80 21.95 13.06
N ASP A 177 -14.76 21.03 14.00
CA ASP A 177 -13.62 20.88 14.90
C ASP A 177 -13.46 19.44 15.40
N ALA A 178 -12.35 19.18 16.09
CA ALA A 178 -12.20 17.97 16.90
C ALA A 178 -13.03 18.08 18.20
N PRO A 179 -13.50 16.97 18.79
CA PRO A 179 -14.18 16.96 20.07
C PRO A 179 -13.35 17.67 21.13
N PHE A 180 -13.99 18.52 21.93
CA PHE A 180 -13.36 19.33 23.00
C PHE A 180 -12.32 20.35 22.54
N GLY A 181 -12.07 20.51 21.20
CA GLY A 181 -11.28 21.57 20.61
C GLY A 181 -9.76 21.45 20.69
N PRO A 182 -9.13 20.25 20.84
CA PRO A 182 -7.69 20.13 20.72
C PRO A 182 -7.22 20.45 19.28
N ASP A 183 -5.96 20.75 19.12
CA ASP A 183 -5.36 20.85 17.78
C ASP A 183 -5.51 19.53 17.01
N TRP A 184 -5.80 19.62 15.72
CA TRP A 184 -5.97 18.40 14.90
C TRP A 184 -4.72 17.52 14.84
N LYS A 185 -3.54 18.09 15.05
CA LYS A 185 -2.27 17.34 15.17
C LYS A 185 -2.18 16.48 16.44
N GLU A 186 -2.95 16.83 17.48
CA GLU A 186 -2.99 16.15 18.78
C GLU A 186 -4.10 15.08 18.85
N THR A 187 -4.82 14.91 17.76
CA THR A 187 -5.87 13.89 17.60
C THR A 187 -5.36 12.70 16.80
N ASP A 188 -6.18 11.65 16.72
CA ASP A 188 -5.93 10.49 15.86
C ASP A 188 -6.07 10.79 14.34
N CYS A 189 -6.04 12.08 13.94
CA CYS A 189 -6.14 12.50 12.56
C CYS A 189 -4.99 11.96 11.70
N GLU A 190 -5.29 11.02 10.81
CA GLU A 190 -4.34 10.43 9.86
C GLU A 190 -3.88 11.40 8.73
N SER A 191 -4.38 12.61 8.72
CA SER A 191 -4.13 13.61 7.66
C SER A 191 -4.44 13.09 6.24
N CYS A 192 -5.37 12.16 6.09
CA CYS A 192 -5.70 11.52 4.80
C CYS A 192 -6.25 12.48 3.74
N GLY A 193 -6.81 13.64 4.16
CA GLY A 193 -7.33 14.69 3.27
C GLY A 193 -8.65 14.33 2.57
N ASN A 194 -9.32 13.22 2.92
CA ASN A 194 -10.63 12.86 2.32
C ASN A 194 -11.69 13.92 2.62
N CYS A 195 -11.65 14.55 3.80
CA CYS A 195 -12.51 15.67 4.17
C CYS A 195 -12.29 16.92 3.29
N ALA A 196 -11.04 17.22 2.92
CA ALA A 196 -10.73 18.35 2.02
C ALA A 196 -11.16 18.06 0.58
N ALA A 197 -11.03 16.81 0.11
CA ALA A 197 -11.46 16.41 -1.23
C ALA A 197 -12.96 16.58 -1.46
N VAL A 198 -13.78 16.41 -0.42
CA VAL A 198 -15.24 16.56 -0.52
C VAL A 198 -15.73 17.97 -0.20
N CYS A 199 -14.89 18.88 0.24
CA CYS A 199 -15.29 20.23 0.59
C CYS A 199 -15.74 21.00 -0.66
N PRO A 200 -17.00 21.52 -0.73
CA PRO A 200 -17.52 22.19 -1.91
C PRO A 200 -17.05 23.64 -2.04
N THR A 201 -16.35 24.16 -1.04
CA THR A 201 -15.82 25.54 -0.98
C THR A 201 -14.33 25.53 -0.65
N GLY A 202 -13.71 26.69 -0.46
CA GLY A 202 -12.34 26.84 0.02
C GLY A 202 -12.17 26.73 1.53
N ALA A 203 -13.19 26.25 2.28
CA ALA A 203 -13.15 26.18 3.72
C ALA A 203 -12.11 25.17 4.23
N LEU A 204 -12.00 24.00 3.62
CA LEU A 204 -11.03 22.98 3.98
C LEU A 204 -10.22 22.62 2.73
N VAL A 205 -8.94 22.91 2.75
CA VAL A 205 -8.05 22.77 1.58
C VAL A 205 -6.70 22.16 1.95
N ALA A 206 -6.09 21.50 0.96
CA ALA A 206 -4.70 21.04 1.05
C ALA A 206 -3.73 22.23 1.01
N LYS A 207 -2.73 22.27 1.89
CA LYS A 207 -1.71 23.31 1.96
C LYS A 207 -0.85 23.42 0.70
N ASN A 208 -0.54 22.28 0.11
CA ASN A 208 0.30 22.19 -1.10
C ASN A 208 -0.47 22.40 -2.40
N ARG A 209 -1.79 22.61 -2.34
CA ARG A 209 -2.60 22.87 -3.52
C ARG A 209 -2.26 24.22 -4.13
N LYS A 210 -1.77 24.23 -5.36
CA LYS A 210 -1.62 25.44 -6.14
C LYS A 210 -2.96 25.86 -6.77
N LYS A 211 -3.20 27.16 -6.88
CA LYS A 211 -4.41 27.69 -7.53
C LYS A 211 -4.40 27.37 -9.03
N TYR A 212 -5.47 26.76 -9.51
CA TYR A 212 -5.68 26.50 -10.94
C TYR A 212 -7.14 26.63 -11.34
N GLN A 213 -7.38 26.83 -12.64
CA GLN A 213 -8.71 26.74 -13.24
C GLN A 213 -8.87 25.35 -13.85
N VAL A 214 -10.00 24.67 -13.57
CA VAL A 214 -10.24 23.28 -14.01
C VAL A 214 -10.08 23.13 -15.54
N GLY A 215 -10.48 24.10 -16.34
CA GLY A 215 -10.32 24.08 -17.80
C GLY A 215 -8.90 24.33 -18.32
N LYS A 216 -7.92 24.64 -17.43
CA LYS A 216 -6.53 24.97 -17.80
C LYS A 216 -5.52 23.96 -17.26
N VAL A 217 -5.97 22.80 -16.83
CA VAL A 217 -5.10 21.73 -16.33
C VAL A 217 -5.40 20.43 -17.06
N LYS A 218 -4.37 19.59 -17.19
CA LYS A 218 -4.50 18.21 -17.65
C LYS A 218 -4.70 17.31 -16.43
N LYS A 219 -5.68 16.42 -16.47
CA LYS A 219 -5.88 15.38 -15.46
C LYS A 219 -5.47 14.02 -16.03
N VAL A 220 -4.49 13.37 -15.42
CA VAL A 220 -3.96 12.09 -15.86
C VAL A 220 -4.33 11.02 -14.83
N LEU A 221 -5.20 10.09 -15.23
CA LEU A 221 -5.55 8.93 -14.39
C LEU A 221 -4.35 7.98 -14.33
N THR A 222 -3.86 7.69 -13.13
CA THR A 222 -2.73 6.77 -12.90
C THR A 222 -2.91 6.00 -11.61
N THR A 223 -1.95 5.12 -11.30
CA THR A 223 -1.93 4.30 -10.09
C THR A 223 -0.85 4.79 -9.13
N CYS A 224 -1.17 4.82 -7.84
CA CYS A 224 -0.29 5.29 -6.77
C CYS A 224 0.99 4.45 -6.67
N PRO A 225 2.19 5.08 -6.53
CA PRO A 225 3.48 4.38 -6.49
C PRO A 225 3.90 3.91 -5.09
N HIS A 226 3.02 3.95 -4.09
CA HIS A 226 3.38 3.61 -2.72
C HIS A 226 3.02 2.15 -2.38
N CYS A 227 1.99 1.90 -1.57
CA CYS A 227 1.69 0.52 -1.16
C CYS A 227 0.88 -0.26 -2.21
N ALA A 228 0.86 -1.59 -2.05
CA ALA A 228 0.20 -2.50 -2.99
C ALA A 228 -1.34 -2.50 -2.95
N THR A 229 -1.98 -1.54 -2.28
CA THR A 229 -3.44 -1.34 -2.42
C THR A 229 -3.80 -1.00 -3.87
N GLY A 230 -2.91 -0.31 -4.61
CA GLY A 230 -3.17 0.08 -6.00
C GLY A 230 -4.25 1.16 -6.13
N CYS A 231 -4.20 2.19 -5.29
CA CYS A 231 -5.14 3.31 -5.35
C CYS A 231 -5.00 4.05 -6.66
N GLN A 232 -6.14 4.31 -7.33
CA GLN A 232 -6.18 5.15 -8.53
C GLN A 232 -6.54 6.59 -8.18
N TYR A 233 -5.91 7.53 -8.88
CA TYR A 233 -6.12 8.95 -8.74
C TYR A 233 -5.76 9.70 -10.02
N TYR A 234 -6.19 10.96 -10.10
CA TYR A 234 -5.75 11.87 -11.14
C TYR A 234 -4.60 12.74 -10.64
N LEU A 235 -3.51 12.75 -11.38
CA LEU A 235 -2.49 13.80 -11.27
C LEU A 235 -3.00 15.02 -12.05
N VAL A 236 -3.11 16.14 -11.35
CA VAL A 236 -3.50 17.42 -11.95
C VAL A 236 -2.22 18.14 -12.35
N VAL A 237 -2.03 18.30 -13.66
CA VAL A 237 -0.80 18.85 -14.24
C VAL A 237 -1.06 20.21 -14.89
N LYS A 238 -0.21 21.17 -14.56
CA LYS A 238 -0.17 22.50 -15.17
C LYS A 238 1.27 22.84 -15.53
N ASP A 239 1.53 23.22 -16.77
CA ASP A 239 2.86 23.64 -17.23
C ASP A 239 3.97 22.65 -16.89
N ASN A 240 3.73 21.34 -17.14
CA ASN A 240 4.60 20.19 -16.81
C ASN A 240 4.85 19.97 -15.31
N GLU A 241 4.13 20.64 -14.43
CA GLU A 241 4.21 20.47 -12.97
C GLU A 241 2.96 19.82 -12.41
N ILE A 242 3.11 18.85 -11.51
CA ILE A 242 1.99 18.25 -10.76
C ILE A 242 1.60 19.21 -9.65
N VAL A 243 0.38 19.78 -9.73
CA VAL A 243 -0.09 20.84 -8.83
C VAL A 243 -1.13 20.37 -7.82
N ASP A 244 -1.72 19.19 -8.02
CA ASP A 244 -2.71 18.57 -7.11
C ASP A 244 -2.87 17.08 -7.41
N VAL A 245 -3.49 16.35 -6.47
CA VAL A 245 -3.93 14.96 -6.61
C VAL A 245 -5.40 14.85 -6.27
N GLU A 246 -6.20 14.41 -7.23
CA GLU A 246 -7.63 14.15 -7.02
C GLU A 246 -7.93 12.65 -6.98
N PRO A 247 -8.74 12.15 -6.02
CA PRO A 247 -9.06 10.73 -5.96
C PRO A 247 -9.88 10.30 -7.19
N ALA A 248 -9.58 9.10 -7.71
CA ALA A 248 -10.42 8.42 -8.69
C ALA A 248 -11.17 7.26 -8.01
N ASN A 249 -12.36 6.97 -8.53
CA ASN A 249 -13.15 5.83 -8.03
C ASN A 249 -12.62 4.51 -8.63
N GLY A 250 -11.42 4.13 -8.22
CA GLY A 250 -10.81 2.87 -8.63
C GLY A 250 -11.38 1.66 -7.86
N PRO A 251 -11.28 0.45 -8.42
CA PRO A 251 -11.88 -0.75 -7.82
C PRO A 251 -11.31 -1.10 -6.45
N SER A 252 -10.03 -0.82 -6.21
CA SER A 252 -9.35 -1.13 -4.94
C SER A 252 -9.52 -0.03 -3.90
N ASN A 253 -9.60 1.24 -4.31
CA ASN A 253 -9.64 2.37 -3.37
C ASN A 253 -11.00 3.08 -3.25
N LYS A 254 -11.96 2.83 -4.13
CA LYS A 254 -13.34 3.39 -4.06
C LYS A 254 -13.37 4.90 -3.77
N GLY A 255 -12.49 5.67 -4.41
CA GLY A 255 -12.39 7.12 -4.22
C GLY A 255 -11.64 7.56 -2.96
N LEU A 256 -11.08 6.64 -2.17
CA LEU A 256 -10.29 6.95 -0.98
C LEU A 256 -8.81 7.14 -1.31
N LEU A 257 -8.14 7.99 -0.54
CA LEU A 257 -6.69 8.12 -0.52
C LEU A 257 -6.21 8.25 0.92
N CYS A 258 -4.97 7.82 1.17
CA CYS A 258 -4.26 8.08 2.42
C CYS A 258 -3.35 9.32 2.29
N VAL A 259 -2.72 9.71 3.39
CA VAL A 259 -1.80 10.86 3.45
C VAL A 259 -0.65 10.74 2.43
N LYS A 260 -0.03 9.55 2.30
CA LYS A 260 1.05 9.31 1.32
C LYS A 260 0.56 9.46 -0.11
N GLY A 261 -0.57 8.80 -0.46
CA GLY A 261 -1.13 8.84 -1.80
C GLY A 261 -1.56 10.25 -2.23
N ARG A 262 -2.11 11.03 -1.29
CA ARG A 262 -2.60 12.39 -1.59
C ARG A 262 -1.50 13.45 -1.61
N PHE A 263 -0.56 13.39 -0.69
CA PHE A 263 0.40 14.48 -0.47
C PHE A 263 1.85 14.08 -0.76
N GLY A 264 2.18 12.78 -0.73
CA GLY A 264 3.53 12.27 -0.93
C GLY A 264 3.84 11.75 -2.34
N SER A 265 2.84 11.74 -3.25
CA SER A 265 2.98 11.08 -4.56
C SER A 265 3.72 11.89 -5.62
N PHE A 266 3.97 13.18 -5.42
CA PHE A 266 4.53 14.03 -6.46
C PHE A 266 5.70 14.92 -6.05
N ASN A 267 5.90 15.20 -4.76
CA ASN A 267 7.00 16.07 -4.32
C ASN A 267 8.36 15.50 -4.74
N PHE A 268 8.54 14.19 -4.65
CA PHE A 268 9.78 13.54 -5.06
C PHE A 268 10.01 13.60 -6.59
N VAL A 269 8.96 13.68 -7.40
CA VAL A 269 9.07 13.80 -8.87
C VAL A 269 9.76 15.11 -9.25
N HIS A 270 9.42 16.19 -8.55
CA HIS A 270 9.94 17.54 -8.80
C HIS A 270 11.05 17.97 -7.82
N SER A 271 11.60 17.03 -7.05
CA SER A 271 12.67 17.33 -6.10
C SER A 271 13.93 17.80 -6.82
N PRO A 272 14.58 18.88 -6.37
CA PRO A 272 15.86 19.32 -6.92
C PRO A 272 17.00 18.31 -6.70
N GLU A 273 16.85 17.41 -5.73
CA GLU A 273 17.82 16.35 -5.42
C GLU A 273 17.75 15.15 -6.39
N ARG A 274 16.82 15.16 -7.37
CA ARG A 274 16.72 14.11 -8.39
C ARG A 274 18.02 13.97 -9.19
N LEU A 275 18.47 12.74 -9.35
CA LEU A 275 19.52 12.42 -10.33
C LEU A 275 19.02 12.74 -11.74
N LYS A 276 19.83 13.44 -12.54
CA LYS A 276 19.43 13.93 -13.88
C LYS A 276 20.40 13.50 -14.99
N TYR A 277 21.55 12.97 -14.64
CA TYR A 277 22.62 12.52 -15.56
C TYR A 277 23.41 11.38 -14.93
N PRO A 278 24.07 10.54 -15.75
CA PRO A 278 24.94 9.48 -15.24
C PRO A 278 26.13 10.02 -14.45
N LEU A 279 26.54 9.25 -13.45
CA LEU A 279 27.70 9.55 -12.60
C LEU A 279 28.65 8.34 -12.61
N ILE A 280 29.94 8.57 -12.71
CA ILE A 280 31.00 7.57 -12.57
C ILE A 280 31.87 7.94 -11.39
N LYS A 281 32.19 6.97 -10.53
CA LYS A 281 33.04 7.17 -9.37
C LYS A 281 34.51 7.29 -9.79
N ASN A 282 35.16 8.38 -9.39
CA ASN A 282 36.60 8.51 -9.49
C ASN A 282 37.23 7.79 -8.29
N HIS A 283 37.92 6.67 -8.55
CA HIS A 283 38.50 5.85 -7.49
C HIS A 283 39.70 6.46 -6.79
N GLU A 284 40.34 7.50 -7.41
CA GLU A 284 41.47 8.23 -6.78
C GLU A 284 40.96 9.23 -5.75
N THR A 285 39.86 9.94 -6.03
CA THR A 285 39.31 10.97 -5.15
C THR A 285 38.16 10.44 -4.27
N GLY A 286 37.50 9.34 -4.68
CA GLY A 286 36.30 8.83 -4.05
C GLY A 286 35.00 9.55 -4.44
N GLU A 287 35.08 10.61 -5.27
CA GLU A 287 33.95 11.43 -5.66
C GLU A 287 33.28 10.93 -6.94
N PHE A 288 31.99 11.29 -7.14
CA PHE A 288 31.27 11.00 -8.36
C PHE A 288 31.37 12.15 -9.34
N GLU A 289 31.77 11.83 -10.57
CA GLU A 289 31.90 12.77 -11.68
C GLU A 289 30.78 12.55 -12.69
N ARG A 290 30.24 13.65 -13.25
CA ARG A 290 29.25 13.57 -14.33
C ARG A 290 29.86 12.93 -15.57
N ALA A 291 29.14 11.98 -16.14
CA ALA A 291 29.49 11.31 -17.38
C ALA A 291 28.37 11.45 -18.43
N THR A 292 28.73 11.24 -19.69
CA THR A 292 27.74 11.04 -20.75
C THR A 292 27.12 9.63 -20.64
N TRP A 293 25.96 9.43 -21.27
CA TRP A 293 25.35 8.12 -21.35
C TRP A 293 26.23 7.07 -22.04
N ASP A 294 26.94 7.47 -23.10
CA ASP A 294 27.83 6.55 -23.82
C ASP A 294 29.01 6.12 -22.96
N GLU A 295 29.67 7.06 -22.26
CA GLU A 295 30.77 6.74 -21.34
C GLU A 295 30.29 5.79 -20.23
N ALA A 296 29.15 6.06 -19.62
CA ALA A 296 28.62 5.23 -18.54
C ALA A 296 28.22 3.82 -19.02
N LEU A 297 27.47 3.73 -20.12
CA LEU A 297 26.97 2.45 -20.62
C LEU A 297 28.08 1.60 -21.26
N ASP A 298 29.07 2.22 -21.94
CA ASP A 298 30.25 1.53 -22.47
C ASP A 298 31.10 0.95 -21.33
N LEU A 299 31.30 1.72 -20.24
CA LEU A 299 32.03 1.25 -19.08
C LEU A 299 31.33 0.05 -18.44
N ILE A 300 29.98 0.14 -18.23
CA ILE A 300 29.18 -0.96 -17.67
C ILE A 300 29.29 -2.20 -18.55
N ALA A 301 29.05 -2.07 -19.85
CA ALA A 301 29.10 -3.18 -20.80
C ALA A 301 30.50 -3.83 -20.85
N ALA A 302 31.56 -3.03 -20.87
CA ALA A 302 32.94 -3.51 -20.88
C ALA A 302 33.26 -4.29 -19.59
N LYS A 303 32.95 -3.73 -18.42
CA LYS A 303 33.22 -4.37 -17.12
C LYS A 303 32.44 -5.65 -16.91
N PHE A 304 31.13 -5.66 -17.18
CA PHE A 304 30.33 -6.87 -17.04
C PHE A 304 30.75 -7.94 -18.07
N THR A 305 31.13 -7.57 -19.29
CA THR A 305 31.68 -8.49 -20.28
C THR A 305 33.03 -9.06 -19.84
N GLU A 306 33.91 -8.25 -19.27
CA GLU A 306 35.19 -8.67 -18.69
C GLU A 306 35.00 -9.71 -17.59
N ILE A 307 34.13 -9.40 -16.60
CA ILE A 307 33.80 -10.30 -15.48
C ILE A 307 33.20 -11.62 -16.01
N LYS A 308 32.22 -11.54 -16.92
CA LYS A 308 31.60 -12.71 -17.54
C LYS A 308 32.63 -13.59 -18.24
N LYS A 309 33.53 -13.00 -19.02
CA LYS A 309 34.58 -13.74 -19.77
C LYS A 309 35.59 -14.41 -18.85
N LYS A 310 35.97 -13.75 -17.75
CA LYS A 310 37.00 -14.21 -16.84
C LYS A 310 36.49 -15.21 -15.80
N TYR A 311 35.27 -15.04 -15.31
CA TYR A 311 34.75 -15.78 -14.15
C TYR A 311 33.44 -16.54 -14.43
N GLY A 312 32.88 -16.38 -15.64
CA GLY A 312 31.60 -17.00 -16.04
C GLY A 312 30.38 -16.07 -15.78
N SER A 313 29.27 -16.43 -16.42
CA SER A 313 28.03 -15.65 -16.35
C SER A 313 27.46 -15.54 -14.93
N ASP A 314 27.60 -16.61 -14.11
CA ASP A 314 27.07 -16.66 -12.75
C ASP A 314 27.85 -15.78 -11.75
N ALA A 315 28.95 -15.15 -12.18
CA ALA A 315 29.65 -14.10 -11.42
C ALA A 315 28.94 -12.74 -11.47
N LEU A 316 27.86 -12.62 -12.26
CA LEU A 316 27.01 -11.44 -12.38
C LEU A 316 25.65 -11.66 -11.73
N ALA A 317 25.04 -10.59 -11.21
CA ALA A 317 23.69 -10.60 -10.68
C ALA A 317 22.94 -9.27 -10.97
N GLY A 318 21.62 -9.29 -10.86
CA GLY A 318 20.80 -8.09 -10.99
C GLY A 318 19.61 -8.08 -10.04
N PHE A 319 19.30 -6.92 -9.45
CA PHE A 319 18.13 -6.71 -8.58
C PHE A 319 17.12 -5.82 -9.27
N ALA A 320 15.86 -6.27 -9.31
CA ALA A 320 14.74 -5.55 -9.91
C ALA A 320 13.95 -4.74 -8.87
N CYS A 321 13.48 -3.57 -9.29
CA CYS A 321 12.71 -2.66 -8.46
C CYS A 321 11.24 -3.07 -8.34
N SER A 322 10.79 -3.43 -7.17
CA SER A 322 9.37 -3.71 -6.90
C SER A 322 8.46 -2.47 -6.87
N ARG A 323 8.97 -1.29 -7.21
CA ARG A 323 8.22 -0.03 -7.32
C ARG A 323 8.06 0.45 -8.75
N SER A 324 8.83 -0.14 -9.68
CA SER A 324 8.78 0.14 -11.11
C SER A 324 7.70 -0.67 -11.83
N PRO A 325 7.25 -0.25 -13.02
CA PRO A 325 6.28 -0.99 -13.82
C PRO A 325 6.68 -2.43 -14.13
N ASN A 326 5.68 -3.24 -14.45
CA ASN A 326 5.86 -4.63 -14.91
C ASN A 326 6.83 -4.71 -16.07
N GLU A 327 6.71 -3.77 -17.00
CA GLU A 327 7.51 -3.68 -18.21
C GLU A 327 9.00 -3.45 -17.90
N ASP A 328 9.31 -2.60 -16.91
CA ASP A 328 10.69 -2.38 -16.46
C ASP A 328 11.26 -3.64 -15.80
N CYS A 329 10.49 -4.27 -14.91
CA CYS A 329 10.90 -5.52 -14.25
C CYS A 329 11.13 -6.66 -15.27
N TYR A 330 10.28 -6.74 -16.30
CA TYR A 330 10.41 -7.69 -17.39
C TYR A 330 11.69 -7.47 -18.20
N MET A 331 11.96 -6.23 -18.57
CA MET A 331 13.15 -5.92 -19.36
C MET A 331 14.45 -6.12 -18.58
N LEU A 332 14.46 -5.78 -17.28
CA LEU A 332 15.63 -6.05 -16.45
C LEU A 332 15.92 -7.55 -16.33
N GLN A 333 14.91 -8.39 -15.99
CA GLN A 333 15.15 -9.83 -15.89
C GLN A 333 15.55 -10.45 -17.26
N LYS A 334 15.02 -9.92 -18.37
CA LYS A 334 15.43 -10.32 -19.71
C LYS A 334 16.89 -9.95 -19.97
N MET A 335 17.32 -8.75 -19.59
CA MET A 335 18.73 -8.31 -19.67
C MET A 335 19.66 -9.26 -18.90
N VAL A 336 19.33 -9.58 -17.65
CA VAL A 336 20.14 -10.47 -16.81
C VAL A 336 20.22 -11.87 -17.42
N ARG A 337 19.12 -12.40 -17.94
CA ARG A 337 19.09 -13.76 -18.52
C ARG A 337 19.74 -13.84 -19.89
N CYS A 338 19.51 -12.84 -20.74
CA CYS A 338 19.97 -12.87 -22.13
C CYS A 338 21.38 -12.28 -22.31
N ALA A 339 21.65 -11.10 -21.73
CA ALA A 339 22.95 -10.42 -21.92
C ALA A 339 23.98 -10.88 -20.86
N PHE A 340 23.61 -10.94 -19.57
CA PHE A 340 24.54 -11.49 -18.58
C PHE A 340 24.67 -13.02 -18.72
N GLY A 341 23.59 -13.72 -19.09
CA GLY A 341 23.57 -15.17 -19.32
C GLY A 341 23.40 -15.97 -18.02
N THR A 342 22.79 -15.39 -16.99
CA THR A 342 22.58 -16.01 -15.68
C THR A 342 21.13 -15.88 -15.20
N ASN A 343 20.71 -16.72 -14.25
CA ASN A 343 19.45 -16.61 -13.54
C ASN A 343 19.59 -15.89 -12.18
N ASN A 344 20.73 -15.26 -11.91
CA ASN A 344 20.95 -14.47 -10.68
C ASN A 344 20.19 -13.14 -10.76
N VAL A 345 18.88 -13.21 -10.82
CA VAL A 345 17.95 -12.08 -10.78
C VAL A 345 16.92 -12.28 -9.68
N ASP A 346 16.74 -11.28 -8.84
CA ASP A 346 15.75 -11.29 -7.76
C ASP A 346 15.20 -9.87 -7.55
N ASN A 347 14.30 -9.70 -6.59
CA ASN A 347 13.72 -8.41 -6.24
C ASN A 347 13.41 -8.36 -4.73
N CYS A 348 12.97 -7.20 -4.22
CA CYS A 348 12.72 -7.01 -2.80
C CYS A 348 11.62 -7.90 -2.19
N ALA A 349 10.88 -8.70 -2.98
CA ALA A 349 10.01 -9.72 -2.41
C ALA A 349 10.80 -10.69 -1.51
N ARG A 350 12.11 -10.84 -1.78
CA ARG A 350 13.02 -11.69 -1.00
C ARG A 350 13.06 -11.31 0.47
N VAL A 351 13.05 -10.04 0.78
CA VAL A 351 13.03 -9.50 2.15
C VAL A 351 11.61 -9.07 2.60
N CYS A 352 10.54 -9.52 1.89
CA CYS A 352 9.18 -9.06 2.14
C CYS A 352 8.15 -10.21 2.16
N HIS A 353 7.77 -10.73 1.00
CA HIS A 353 6.69 -11.71 0.84
C HIS A 353 7.13 -12.98 0.08
N SER A 354 8.41 -13.28 -0.02
CA SER A 354 8.88 -14.54 -0.62
C SER A 354 8.33 -15.77 0.12
N ALA A 355 8.19 -15.68 1.45
CA ALA A 355 7.51 -16.70 2.26
C ALA A 355 6.06 -16.93 1.84
N THR A 356 5.32 -15.87 1.46
CA THR A 356 3.97 -16.00 0.88
C THR A 356 4.00 -16.72 -0.46
N VAL A 357 4.93 -16.32 -1.36
CA VAL A 357 5.05 -16.96 -2.68
C VAL A 357 5.34 -18.44 -2.53
N ALA A 358 6.31 -18.80 -1.69
CA ALA A 358 6.68 -20.20 -1.44
C ALA A 358 5.54 -20.97 -0.75
N GLY A 359 5.06 -20.51 0.39
CA GLY A 359 4.09 -21.22 1.23
C GLY A 359 2.76 -21.45 0.53
N LEU A 360 2.17 -20.43 -0.11
CA LEU A 360 0.91 -20.60 -0.84
C LEU A 360 1.09 -21.40 -2.15
N ALA A 361 2.23 -21.27 -2.83
CA ALA A 361 2.52 -22.11 -4.00
C ALA A 361 2.63 -23.59 -3.62
N MET A 362 3.26 -23.92 -2.49
CA MET A 362 3.39 -25.29 -2.00
C MET A 362 2.04 -25.87 -1.54
N THR A 363 1.23 -25.10 -0.84
CA THR A 363 -0.06 -25.59 -0.29
C THR A 363 -1.23 -25.50 -1.28
N LEU A 364 -1.30 -24.43 -2.09
CA LEU A 364 -2.45 -24.14 -2.96
C LEU A 364 -2.11 -24.17 -4.46
N GLY A 365 -0.82 -24.08 -4.80
CA GLY A 365 -0.32 -24.03 -6.18
C GLY A 365 -0.24 -22.62 -6.78
N SER A 366 -0.53 -21.56 -5.99
CA SER A 366 -0.38 -20.17 -6.40
C SER A 366 0.01 -19.29 -5.24
N GLY A 367 1.10 -18.55 -5.35
CA GLY A 367 1.68 -17.73 -4.29
C GLY A 367 1.06 -16.32 -4.16
N ALA A 368 -0.24 -16.17 -4.41
CA ALA A 368 -0.89 -14.86 -4.47
C ALA A 368 -2.17 -14.78 -3.62
N MET A 369 -2.59 -13.56 -3.31
CA MET A 369 -3.85 -13.25 -2.62
C MET A 369 -5.04 -13.90 -3.33
N THR A 370 -5.89 -14.62 -2.60
CA THR A 370 -6.94 -15.46 -3.21
C THR A 370 -8.19 -14.69 -3.62
N ASN A 371 -8.54 -13.60 -2.92
CA ASN A 371 -9.78 -12.85 -3.11
C ASN A 371 -9.52 -11.34 -3.31
N PRO A 372 -10.42 -10.59 -3.95
CA PRO A 372 -10.30 -9.13 -4.08
C PRO A 372 -10.43 -8.40 -2.75
N ILE A 373 -9.84 -7.20 -2.63
CA ILE A 373 -9.97 -6.33 -1.45
C ILE A 373 -11.45 -6.08 -1.12
N SER A 374 -12.26 -5.77 -2.13
CA SER A 374 -13.69 -5.51 -1.94
C SER A 374 -14.47 -6.73 -1.44
N ASP A 375 -14.02 -7.93 -1.78
CA ASP A 375 -14.68 -9.18 -1.39
C ASP A 375 -14.38 -9.54 0.07
N ILE A 376 -13.20 -9.20 0.55
CA ILE A 376 -12.77 -9.47 1.94
C ILE A 376 -13.10 -8.35 2.93
N THR A 377 -13.65 -7.24 2.46
CA THR A 377 -14.03 -6.08 3.30
C THR A 377 -15.51 -5.71 3.20
N ASN A 378 -16.31 -6.39 2.34
CA ASN A 378 -17.73 -6.16 2.24
C ASN A 378 -18.50 -7.46 2.47
N ASP A 379 -19.60 -7.37 3.21
CA ASP A 379 -20.52 -8.48 3.44
C ASP A 379 -19.79 -9.76 3.91
N VAL A 380 -18.94 -9.60 4.93
CA VAL A 380 -18.23 -10.68 5.62
C VAL A 380 -18.64 -10.72 7.08
N ASP A 381 -18.71 -11.93 7.66
CA ASP A 381 -19.16 -12.12 9.03
C ASP A 381 -18.04 -11.82 10.03
N VAL A 382 -16.83 -12.30 9.74
CA VAL A 382 -15.64 -12.17 10.57
C VAL A 382 -14.44 -11.84 9.69
N ILE A 383 -13.58 -10.91 10.12
CA ILE A 383 -12.24 -10.71 9.55
C ILE A 383 -11.23 -11.21 10.59
N MET A 384 -10.33 -12.10 10.19
CA MET A 384 -9.17 -12.48 11.00
C MET A 384 -7.91 -11.80 10.44
N LEU A 385 -7.37 -10.86 11.21
CA LEU A 385 -6.19 -10.05 10.84
C LEU A 385 -4.98 -10.54 11.64
N VAL A 386 -3.95 -11.07 10.95
CA VAL A 386 -2.79 -11.72 11.57
C VAL A 386 -1.50 -11.02 11.17
N GLY A 387 -0.72 -10.53 12.13
CA GLY A 387 0.57 -9.89 11.88
C GLY A 387 0.51 -8.77 10.84
N SER A 388 -0.51 -7.93 10.92
CA SER A 388 -0.78 -6.89 9.93
C SER A 388 -1.37 -5.64 10.58
N ASN A 389 -0.75 -4.50 10.36
CA ASN A 389 -1.33 -3.18 10.68
C ASN A 389 -1.69 -2.44 9.39
N PRO A 390 -2.88 -2.67 8.81
CA PRO A 390 -3.26 -2.03 7.56
C PRO A 390 -3.49 -0.52 7.71
N GLU A 391 -3.78 0.02 8.89
CA GLU A 391 -3.94 1.46 9.10
C GLU A 391 -2.64 2.23 8.84
N GLU A 392 -1.49 1.63 9.11
CA GLU A 392 -0.16 2.22 8.84
C GLU A 392 0.39 1.80 7.47
N ALA A 393 0.35 0.48 7.15
CA ALA A 393 0.98 -0.06 5.95
C ALA A 393 0.10 0.05 4.68
N HIS A 394 -1.22 -0.12 4.82
CA HIS A 394 -2.20 -0.13 3.72
C HIS A 394 -3.45 0.72 4.08
N PRO A 395 -3.30 2.03 4.35
CA PRO A 395 -4.33 2.81 5.07
C PRO A 395 -5.71 2.80 4.44
N VAL A 396 -5.81 2.70 3.11
CA VAL A 396 -7.10 2.62 2.42
C VAL A 396 -7.79 1.27 2.66
N ILE A 397 -7.04 0.16 2.78
CA ILE A 397 -7.59 -1.14 3.19
C ILE A 397 -8.01 -1.07 4.67
N GLY A 398 -7.19 -0.44 5.54
CA GLY A 398 -7.53 -0.18 6.93
C GLY A 398 -8.86 0.58 7.07
N MET A 399 -9.07 1.64 6.28
CA MET A 399 -10.35 2.36 6.23
C MET A 399 -11.51 1.44 5.81
N GLN A 400 -11.32 0.55 4.83
CA GLN A 400 -12.36 -0.38 4.38
C GLN A 400 -12.66 -1.46 5.44
N ILE A 401 -11.67 -1.91 6.22
CA ILE A 401 -11.86 -2.82 7.35
C ILE A 401 -12.67 -2.10 8.45
N ARG A 402 -12.30 -0.86 8.83
CA ARG A 402 -13.09 -0.06 9.79
C ARG A 402 -14.54 0.12 9.35
N GLN A 403 -14.77 0.39 8.07
CA GLN A 403 -16.11 0.44 7.50
C GLN A 403 -16.87 -0.90 7.62
N ALA A 404 -16.18 -2.03 7.48
CA ALA A 404 -16.78 -3.34 7.65
C ALA A 404 -17.21 -3.56 9.11
N VAL A 405 -16.35 -3.22 10.07
CA VAL A 405 -16.63 -3.30 11.51
C VAL A 405 -17.81 -2.40 11.87
N GLU A 406 -17.87 -1.17 11.40
CA GLU A 406 -19.02 -0.26 11.60
C GLU A 406 -20.34 -0.81 11.03
N ARG A 407 -20.29 -1.70 10.02
CA ARG A 407 -21.47 -2.40 9.49
C ARG A 407 -21.81 -3.68 10.23
N GLY A 408 -21.05 -4.05 11.27
CA GLY A 408 -21.30 -5.21 12.12
C GLY A 408 -20.46 -6.44 11.80
N THR A 409 -19.44 -6.33 10.94
CA THR A 409 -18.44 -7.40 10.76
C THR A 409 -17.63 -7.55 12.04
N ARG A 410 -17.51 -8.77 12.56
CA ARG A 410 -16.68 -9.06 13.74
C ARG A 410 -15.20 -9.08 13.36
N LEU A 411 -14.32 -8.70 14.28
CA LEU A 411 -12.89 -8.59 14.04
C LEU A 411 -12.07 -9.38 15.07
N ILE A 412 -11.23 -10.26 14.58
CA ILE A 412 -10.17 -10.92 15.36
C ILE A 412 -8.84 -10.30 14.94
N VAL A 413 -8.11 -9.71 15.87
CA VAL A 413 -6.75 -9.19 15.65
C VAL A 413 -5.75 -10.09 16.36
N VAL A 414 -4.72 -10.52 15.63
CA VAL A 414 -3.62 -11.35 16.12
C VAL A 414 -2.33 -10.62 15.82
N ASP A 415 -1.86 -9.83 16.78
CA ASP A 415 -0.68 -8.97 16.62
C ASP A 415 -0.04 -8.72 17.99
N PRO A 416 1.30 -8.77 18.12
CA PRO A 416 1.97 -8.52 19.40
C PRO A 416 1.84 -7.07 19.89
N ARG A 417 1.46 -6.15 19.00
CA ARG A 417 1.37 -4.72 19.28
C ARG A 417 -0.09 -4.27 19.30
N ASP A 418 -0.43 -3.35 20.21
CA ASP A 418 -1.72 -2.66 20.17
C ASP A 418 -1.76 -1.73 18.95
N ILE A 419 -2.49 -2.14 17.94
CA ILE A 419 -2.76 -1.36 16.72
C ILE A 419 -4.11 -0.67 16.80
N GLY A 420 -4.38 0.30 15.92
CA GLY A 420 -5.66 1.03 15.94
C GLY A 420 -6.87 0.10 15.86
N LEU A 421 -6.82 -0.89 14.96
CA LEU A 421 -7.89 -1.89 14.78
C LEU A 421 -8.07 -2.82 15.99
N SER A 422 -7.07 -3.02 16.85
CA SER A 422 -7.22 -3.86 18.04
C SER A 422 -8.21 -3.25 19.05
N ARG A 423 -8.36 -1.91 19.05
CA ARG A 423 -9.36 -1.22 19.88
C ARG A 423 -10.80 -1.45 19.44
N GLN A 424 -11.00 -1.92 18.20
CA GLN A 424 -12.31 -2.21 17.61
C GLN A 424 -12.53 -3.72 17.46
N ALA A 425 -11.54 -4.53 17.82
CA ALA A 425 -11.61 -5.97 17.72
C ALA A 425 -12.55 -6.56 18.78
N ASP A 426 -13.32 -7.59 18.39
CA ASP A 426 -14.04 -8.44 19.34
C ASP A 426 -13.05 -9.27 20.18
N ILE A 427 -11.94 -9.72 19.54
CA ILE A 427 -10.87 -10.46 20.22
C ILE A 427 -9.51 -9.94 19.71
N HIS A 428 -8.64 -9.57 20.65
CA HIS A 428 -7.23 -9.27 20.37
C HIS A 428 -6.34 -10.32 21.07
N LEU A 429 -5.62 -11.09 20.25
CA LEU A 429 -4.60 -12.04 20.71
C LEU A 429 -3.23 -11.39 20.56
N LYS A 430 -2.71 -10.85 21.66
CA LYS A 430 -1.41 -10.17 21.72
C LYS A 430 -0.29 -11.20 21.93
N LEU A 431 -0.01 -11.97 20.87
CA LEU A 431 0.90 -13.10 20.95
C LEU A 431 2.38 -12.68 21.01
N LYS A 432 3.20 -13.48 21.67
CA LYS A 432 4.66 -13.33 21.66
C LYS A 432 5.20 -13.42 20.23
N PRO A 433 6.11 -12.50 19.79
CA PRO A 433 6.70 -12.53 18.47
C PRO A 433 7.35 -13.88 18.14
N GLY A 434 7.18 -14.37 16.91
CA GLY A 434 7.74 -15.64 16.44
C GLY A 434 6.88 -16.88 16.69
N THR A 435 5.68 -16.75 17.25
CA THR A 435 4.83 -17.90 17.63
C THR A 435 3.64 -18.17 16.71
N ASN A 436 3.65 -17.64 15.49
CA ASN A 436 2.55 -17.76 14.52
C ASN A 436 2.11 -19.21 14.24
N VAL A 437 3.08 -20.15 14.13
CA VAL A 437 2.79 -21.56 13.85
C VAL A 437 2.07 -22.20 15.04
N ALA A 438 2.53 -21.96 16.28
CA ALA A 438 1.90 -22.48 17.49
C ALA A 438 0.46 -21.94 17.63
N PHE A 439 0.26 -20.64 17.41
CA PHE A 439 -1.07 -20.03 17.38
C PHE A 439 -1.99 -20.72 16.38
N ALA A 440 -1.55 -20.89 15.12
CA ALA A 440 -2.37 -21.52 14.10
C ALA A 440 -2.71 -22.99 14.41
N ASN A 441 -1.73 -23.73 14.94
CA ASN A 441 -1.95 -25.12 15.39
C ASN A 441 -2.96 -25.18 16.54
N GLY A 442 -2.91 -24.26 17.50
CA GLY A 442 -3.91 -24.16 18.58
C GLY A 442 -5.32 -23.85 18.07
N MET A 443 -5.46 -22.93 17.13
CA MET A 443 -6.73 -22.66 16.46
C MET A 443 -7.29 -23.91 15.78
N MET A 444 -6.44 -24.65 15.05
CA MET A 444 -6.84 -25.89 14.38
C MET A 444 -7.17 -27.02 15.36
N ASN A 445 -6.45 -27.11 16.49
CA ASN A 445 -6.75 -28.07 17.56
C ASN A 445 -8.20 -27.89 18.09
N VAL A 446 -8.57 -26.64 18.41
CA VAL A 446 -9.93 -26.33 18.85
C VAL A 446 -10.97 -26.70 17.78
N ILE A 447 -10.72 -26.30 16.52
CA ILE A 447 -11.64 -26.55 15.40
C ILE A 447 -11.89 -28.05 15.20
N ILE A 448 -10.84 -28.88 15.28
CA ILE A 448 -10.94 -30.32 15.12
C ILE A 448 -11.69 -30.95 16.30
N ASN A 449 -11.35 -30.60 17.52
CA ASN A 449 -11.94 -31.17 18.73
C ASN A 449 -13.42 -30.78 18.90
N GLU A 450 -13.83 -29.60 18.42
CA GLU A 450 -15.22 -29.14 18.41
C GLU A 450 -16.03 -29.68 17.20
N GLY A 451 -15.41 -30.49 16.32
CA GLY A 451 -16.10 -31.08 15.16
C GLY A 451 -16.50 -30.04 14.10
N LEU A 452 -15.76 -28.94 13.98
CA LEU A 452 -16.04 -27.82 13.07
C LEU A 452 -15.23 -27.90 11.76
N ALA A 453 -14.43 -28.93 11.57
CA ALA A 453 -13.72 -29.18 10.31
C ALA A 453 -14.69 -29.50 9.18
N ASP A 454 -14.43 -29.00 7.98
CA ASP A 454 -15.21 -29.32 6.77
C ASP A 454 -14.71 -30.63 6.16
N GLU A 455 -15.24 -31.76 6.66
CA GLU A 455 -14.80 -33.10 6.27
C GLU A 455 -14.99 -33.36 4.76
N GLU A 456 -16.04 -32.82 4.15
CA GLU A 456 -16.27 -32.97 2.72
C GLU A 456 -15.21 -32.25 1.89
N PHE A 457 -14.88 -31.01 2.27
CA PHE A 457 -13.83 -30.24 1.62
C PHE A 457 -12.46 -30.92 1.79
N ILE A 458 -12.16 -31.39 3.00
CA ILE A 458 -10.92 -32.10 3.30
C ILE A 458 -10.80 -33.32 2.40
N ARG A 459 -11.80 -34.18 2.39
CA ARG A 459 -11.82 -35.46 1.64
C ARG A 459 -11.74 -35.24 0.11
N THR A 460 -12.41 -34.22 -0.40
CA THR A 460 -12.58 -34.05 -1.87
C THR A 460 -11.57 -33.13 -2.51
N ARG A 461 -10.96 -32.22 -1.73
CA ARG A 461 -10.12 -31.14 -2.26
C ARG A 461 -8.70 -31.09 -1.73
N THR A 462 -8.36 -31.91 -0.72
CA THR A 462 -7.08 -31.80 -0.05
C THR A 462 -6.37 -33.13 0.11
N GLU A 463 -5.10 -33.08 0.50
CA GLU A 463 -4.23 -34.21 0.90
C GLU A 463 -3.39 -33.84 2.12
N GLY A 464 -2.86 -34.83 2.86
CA GLY A 464 -1.95 -34.59 3.99
C GLY A 464 -2.66 -34.22 5.31
N PHE A 465 -3.97 -34.44 5.45
CA PHE A 465 -4.72 -34.06 6.66
C PHE A 465 -4.33 -34.87 7.89
N GLU A 466 -4.13 -36.21 7.74
CA GLU A 466 -3.83 -37.06 8.88
C GLU A 466 -2.45 -36.80 9.49
N GLU A 467 -1.48 -36.39 8.67
CA GLU A 467 -0.16 -35.95 9.12
C GLU A 467 -0.25 -34.65 9.90
N LEU A 468 -1.00 -33.66 9.38
CA LEU A 468 -1.23 -32.41 10.10
C LEU A 468 -1.96 -32.65 11.42
N LYS A 469 -3.02 -33.46 11.41
CA LYS A 469 -3.83 -33.75 12.60
C LYS A 469 -2.98 -34.28 13.76
N LYS A 470 -2.04 -35.21 13.50
CA LYS A 470 -1.11 -35.73 14.51
C LYS A 470 -0.28 -34.62 15.17
N ILE A 471 0.20 -33.65 14.37
CA ILE A 471 0.96 -32.51 14.92
C ILE A 471 0.03 -31.64 15.76
N VAL A 472 -1.13 -31.30 15.22
CA VAL A 472 -2.09 -30.37 15.84
C VAL A 472 -2.64 -30.90 17.17
N GLU A 473 -2.79 -32.23 17.34
CA GLU A 473 -3.24 -32.85 18.59
C GLU A 473 -2.42 -32.43 19.80
N GLU A 474 -1.14 -32.13 19.62
CA GLU A 474 -0.24 -31.71 20.70
C GLU A 474 -0.40 -30.22 21.09
N TYR A 475 -1.05 -29.41 20.28
CA TYR A 475 -1.19 -27.96 20.50
C TYR A 475 -2.53 -27.64 21.19
N THR A 476 -2.71 -28.15 22.42
CA THR A 476 -3.89 -27.77 23.22
C THR A 476 -3.88 -26.28 23.50
N PRO A 477 -5.05 -25.63 23.71
CA PRO A 477 -5.13 -24.22 24.04
C PRO A 477 -4.23 -23.80 25.20
N GLU A 478 -4.09 -24.65 26.23
CA GLU A 478 -3.23 -24.41 27.40
C GLU A 478 -1.76 -24.39 27.02
N ARG A 479 -1.29 -25.39 26.23
CA ARG A 479 0.10 -25.42 25.73
C ARG A 479 0.39 -24.19 24.84
N VAL A 480 -0.56 -23.82 24.00
CA VAL A 480 -0.41 -22.64 23.11
C VAL A 480 -0.42 -21.34 23.92
N ALA A 481 -1.23 -21.27 24.98
CA ALA A 481 -1.23 -20.12 25.90
C ALA A 481 0.16 -19.89 26.53
N GLU A 482 0.85 -20.98 26.93
CA GLU A 482 2.21 -20.91 27.46
C GLU A 482 3.23 -20.46 26.40
N ILE A 483 3.16 -20.99 25.17
CA ILE A 483 4.11 -20.68 24.07
C ILE A 483 3.91 -19.23 23.58
N CYS A 484 2.66 -18.84 23.36
CA CYS A 484 2.29 -17.59 22.73
C CYS A 484 2.08 -16.45 23.73
N HIS A 485 2.06 -16.71 25.03
CA HIS A 485 1.71 -15.76 26.10
C HIS A 485 0.33 -15.12 25.93
N ILE A 486 -0.67 -15.91 25.52
CA ILE A 486 -2.05 -15.48 25.34
C ILE A 486 -3.00 -16.24 26.27
N ASP A 487 -4.22 -15.77 26.40
CA ASP A 487 -5.26 -16.48 27.15
C ASP A 487 -5.84 -17.66 26.35
N ALA A 488 -5.94 -18.85 26.99
CA ALA A 488 -6.42 -20.06 26.32
C ALA A 488 -7.91 -19.98 25.95
N ASP A 489 -8.73 -19.30 26.74
CA ASP A 489 -10.16 -19.15 26.47
C ASP A 489 -10.40 -18.16 25.34
N HIS A 490 -9.62 -17.09 25.26
CA HIS A 490 -9.65 -16.19 24.11
C HIS A 490 -9.23 -16.91 22.82
N LEU A 491 -8.25 -17.83 22.86
CA LEU A 491 -7.89 -18.65 21.70
C LEU A 491 -9.05 -19.53 21.26
N ARG A 492 -9.74 -20.19 22.22
CA ARG A 492 -10.94 -21.00 21.93
C ARG A 492 -12.05 -20.15 21.31
N GLU A 493 -12.32 -18.99 21.87
CA GLU A 493 -13.35 -18.09 21.37
C GLU A 493 -13.02 -17.64 19.93
N ALA A 494 -11.78 -17.26 19.65
CA ALA A 494 -11.32 -16.88 18.31
C ALA A 494 -11.50 -18.03 17.31
N ALA A 495 -11.11 -19.26 17.68
CA ALA A 495 -11.26 -20.42 16.84
C ALA A 495 -12.73 -20.74 16.49
N LEU A 496 -13.60 -20.70 17.50
CA LEU A 496 -15.05 -20.90 17.34
C LEU A 496 -15.68 -19.80 16.48
N MET A 497 -15.30 -18.54 16.74
CA MET A 497 -15.79 -17.41 15.96
C MET A 497 -15.42 -17.53 14.48
N TYR A 498 -14.16 -17.84 14.20
CA TYR A 498 -13.66 -18.03 12.82
C TYR A 498 -14.33 -19.22 12.14
N ALA A 499 -14.37 -20.39 12.81
CA ALA A 499 -14.88 -21.60 12.19
C ALA A 499 -16.39 -21.53 11.88
N LYS A 500 -17.22 -21.00 12.81
CA LYS A 500 -18.69 -20.92 12.65
C LYS A 500 -19.16 -19.86 11.67
N ALA A 501 -18.34 -18.85 11.37
CA ALA A 501 -18.67 -17.81 10.39
C ALA A 501 -18.80 -18.42 8.99
N LYS A 502 -19.78 -17.97 8.20
CA LYS A 502 -19.95 -18.40 6.80
C LYS A 502 -18.91 -17.75 5.89
N LYS A 503 -18.65 -16.46 6.10
CA LYS A 503 -17.69 -15.65 5.36
C LYS A 503 -16.64 -15.11 6.33
N ALA A 504 -15.43 -15.65 6.27
CA ALA A 504 -14.34 -15.22 7.15
C ALA A 504 -13.00 -15.30 6.42
N PRO A 505 -12.52 -14.18 5.85
CA PRO A 505 -11.20 -14.10 5.27
C PRO A 505 -10.11 -14.06 6.35
N ILE A 506 -8.96 -14.70 6.08
CA ILE A 506 -7.70 -14.46 6.77
C ILE A 506 -6.96 -13.38 6.00
N ILE A 507 -6.59 -12.28 6.68
CA ILE A 507 -5.77 -11.20 6.14
C ILE A 507 -4.46 -11.18 6.94
N TYR A 508 -3.31 -11.24 6.26
CA TYR A 508 -2.02 -11.23 6.94
C TYR A 508 -0.98 -10.37 6.21
N CYS A 509 0.12 -10.06 6.89
CA CYS A 509 1.22 -9.29 6.31
C CYS A 509 2.58 -9.76 6.88
N LEU A 510 3.55 -8.86 6.96
CA LEU A 510 4.95 -9.12 7.32
C LEU A 510 5.15 -9.74 8.70
N GLY A 511 4.22 -9.55 9.63
CA GLY A 511 4.25 -10.21 10.95
C GLY A 511 4.10 -11.73 10.89
N VAL A 512 3.68 -12.29 9.74
CA VAL A 512 3.68 -13.74 9.49
C VAL A 512 4.90 -14.15 8.65
N THR A 513 5.34 -13.31 7.71
CA THR A 513 6.32 -13.72 6.68
C THR A 513 7.76 -13.45 7.06
N GLU A 514 8.07 -12.41 7.82
CA GLU A 514 9.45 -12.00 8.14
C GLU A 514 10.00 -12.70 9.40
N HIS A 515 9.96 -14.03 9.37
CA HIS A 515 10.51 -14.93 10.40
C HIS A 515 11.36 -16.03 9.75
N SER A 516 12.26 -16.63 10.53
CA SER A 516 12.99 -17.83 10.12
C SER A 516 12.08 -19.04 9.84
N THR A 517 10.83 -18.99 10.32
CA THR A 517 9.73 -19.94 10.04
C THR A 517 8.61 -19.29 9.23
N GLY A 518 8.89 -18.21 8.48
CA GLY A 518 7.87 -17.42 7.78
C GLY A 518 7.07 -18.20 6.75
N THR A 519 7.72 -19.11 5.99
CA THR A 519 7.03 -19.96 5.03
C THR A 519 6.08 -20.94 5.71
N GLU A 520 6.49 -21.54 6.83
CA GLU A 520 5.65 -22.43 7.64
C GLU A 520 4.47 -21.67 8.28
N GLY A 521 4.70 -20.42 8.71
CA GLY A 521 3.64 -19.52 9.16
C GLY A 521 2.57 -19.29 8.09
N VAL A 522 2.98 -19.05 6.84
CA VAL A 522 2.06 -18.88 5.70
C VAL A 522 1.31 -20.19 5.38
N MET A 523 2.01 -21.32 5.40
CA MET A 523 1.38 -22.64 5.20
C MET A 523 0.33 -22.92 6.28
N SER A 524 0.59 -22.52 7.53
CA SER A 524 -0.36 -22.65 8.64
C SER A 524 -1.62 -21.78 8.44
N MET A 525 -1.50 -20.58 7.84
CA MET A 525 -2.68 -19.78 7.46
C MET A 525 -3.53 -20.50 6.40
N SER A 526 -2.90 -21.12 5.41
CA SER A 526 -3.63 -21.91 4.40
C SER A 526 -4.23 -23.19 4.98
N ASN A 527 -3.56 -23.85 5.92
CA ASN A 527 -4.10 -25.02 6.64
C ASN A 527 -5.40 -24.66 7.38
N MET A 528 -5.39 -23.55 8.15
CA MET A 528 -6.61 -23.07 8.83
C MET A 528 -7.76 -22.82 7.86
N ALA A 529 -7.48 -22.20 6.72
CA ALA A 529 -8.53 -21.90 5.74
C ALA A 529 -9.05 -23.17 5.03
N MET A 530 -8.17 -24.13 4.72
CA MET A 530 -8.55 -25.43 4.15
C MET A 530 -9.36 -26.27 5.13
N LEU A 531 -8.99 -26.27 6.42
CA LEU A 531 -9.64 -27.05 7.46
C LEU A 531 -11.14 -26.78 7.58
N VAL A 532 -11.56 -25.55 7.35
CA VAL A 532 -12.95 -25.10 7.44
C VAL A 532 -13.57 -24.76 6.07
N GLY A 533 -12.98 -25.25 4.98
CA GLY A 533 -13.47 -25.06 3.61
C GLY A 533 -13.60 -23.59 3.15
N LYS A 534 -12.80 -22.67 3.69
CA LYS A 534 -12.86 -21.22 3.40
C LYS A 534 -11.90 -20.79 2.28
N LEU A 535 -11.89 -21.54 1.16
CA LEU A 535 -11.09 -21.25 -0.03
C LEU A 535 -11.91 -21.44 -1.32
N GLY A 536 -11.66 -20.59 -2.31
CA GLY A 536 -12.31 -20.67 -3.61
C GLY A 536 -13.76 -20.17 -3.61
N ARG A 537 -14.12 -19.30 -2.69
CA ARG A 537 -15.45 -18.69 -2.58
C ARG A 537 -15.39 -17.25 -2.06
N SER A 538 -16.44 -16.47 -2.34
CA SER A 538 -16.56 -15.07 -1.93
C SER A 538 -16.55 -14.90 -0.40
N GLY A 539 -15.94 -13.81 0.08
CA GLY A 539 -15.89 -13.43 1.49
C GLY A 539 -14.99 -14.32 2.35
N CYS A 540 -14.05 -15.04 1.73
CA CYS A 540 -13.19 -16.02 2.39
C CYS A 540 -11.74 -15.87 1.91
N GLY A 541 -10.93 -16.92 2.06
CA GLY A 541 -9.60 -17.01 1.46
C GLY A 541 -8.46 -16.64 2.38
N VAL A 542 -7.25 -16.75 1.83
CA VAL A 542 -5.97 -16.39 2.46
C VAL A 542 -5.40 -15.20 1.71
N ASN A 543 -5.30 -14.05 2.37
CA ASN A 543 -5.20 -12.76 1.72
C ASN A 543 -3.98 -11.96 2.24
N PRO A 544 -2.77 -12.23 1.69
CA PRO A 544 -1.57 -11.45 2.00
C PRO A 544 -1.68 -10.01 1.51
N LEU A 545 -1.45 -9.04 2.38
CA LEU A 545 -1.31 -7.65 2.01
C LEU A 545 0.15 -7.36 1.67
N ARG A 546 0.50 -7.40 0.38
CA ARG A 546 1.86 -7.11 -0.07
C ARG A 546 2.24 -5.64 0.18
N GLY A 547 3.52 -5.41 0.51
CA GLY A 547 3.99 -4.09 0.94
C GLY A 547 4.11 -3.08 -0.17
N GLN A 548 4.99 -3.32 -1.14
CA GLN A 548 5.30 -2.37 -2.21
C GLN A 548 4.29 -2.48 -3.36
N ASN A 549 4.07 -1.35 -4.05
CA ASN A 549 3.02 -1.18 -5.06
C ASN A 549 3.03 -2.19 -6.20
N ASN A 550 4.21 -2.64 -6.63
CA ASN A 550 4.37 -3.61 -7.72
C ASN A 550 5.21 -4.84 -7.35
N VAL A 551 5.33 -5.18 -6.06
CA VAL A 551 6.05 -6.39 -5.65
C VAL A 551 5.38 -7.67 -6.16
N GLN A 552 4.05 -7.64 -6.35
CA GLN A 552 3.35 -8.74 -7.04
C GLN A 552 3.81 -8.81 -8.49
N GLY A 553 3.81 -7.67 -9.20
CA GLY A 553 4.18 -7.61 -10.59
C GLY A 553 5.66 -7.95 -10.87
N ALA A 554 6.59 -7.51 -10.03
CA ALA A 554 8.00 -7.91 -10.17
C ALA A 554 8.18 -9.43 -10.12
N CYS A 555 7.46 -10.12 -9.23
CA CYS A 555 7.41 -11.59 -9.18
C CYS A 555 6.71 -12.17 -10.41
N ASP A 556 5.57 -11.58 -10.83
CA ASP A 556 4.81 -12.03 -12.01
C ASP A 556 5.64 -11.96 -13.30
N MET A 557 6.53 -10.94 -13.38
CA MET A 557 7.43 -10.73 -14.53
C MET A 557 8.70 -11.59 -14.51
N GLY A 558 8.83 -12.48 -13.53
CA GLY A 558 9.97 -13.41 -13.47
C GLY A 558 11.27 -12.79 -12.97
N ALA A 559 11.22 -11.67 -12.25
CA ALA A 559 12.39 -11.17 -11.53
C ALA A 559 12.62 -12.02 -10.26
N LEU A 560 12.81 -13.32 -10.45
CA LEU A 560 12.99 -14.36 -9.46
C LEU A 560 14.03 -15.36 -9.96
N PRO A 561 14.93 -15.90 -9.10
CA PRO A 561 16.04 -16.74 -9.57
C PRO A 561 15.62 -18.09 -10.13
N GLY A 562 14.47 -18.62 -9.74
CA GLY A 562 13.96 -19.92 -10.18
C GLY A 562 12.83 -19.87 -11.21
N ASP A 563 12.35 -18.67 -11.55
CA ASP A 563 11.12 -18.51 -12.31
C ASP A 563 11.25 -17.48 -13.44
N LEU A 564 10.78 -17.84 -14.61
CA LEU A 564 10.49 -16.97 -15.75
C LEU A 564 9.11 -16.31 -15.55
N PRO A 565 8.72 -15.31 -16.38
CA PRO A 565 7.42 -14.65 -16.27
C PRO A 565 6.24 -15.60 -16.10
N GLY A 566 5.35 -15.30 -15.16
CA GLY A 566 4.21 -16.14 -14.80
C GLY A 566 4.54 -17.37 -13.96
N TYR A 567 5.62 -17.32 -13.19
CA TYR A 567 6.10 -18.40 -12.30
C TYR A 567 6.45 -19.70 -13.05
N GLN A 568 6.86 -19.57 -14.30
CA GLN A 568 7.27 -20.69 -15.17
C GLN A 568 8.69 -21.09 -14.81
N LYS A 569 8.90 -22.36 -14.40
CA LYS A 569 10.18 -22.82 -13.83
C LYS A 569 11.30 -22.85 -14.87
N VAL A 570 12.46 -22.29 -14.54
CA VAL A 570 13.69 -22.35 -15.38
C VAL A 570 14.22 -23.79 -15.58
N THR A 571 13.79 -24.72 -14.74
CA THR A 571 14.14 -26.15 -14.85
C THR A 571 13.22 -26.94 -15.78
N ASN A 572 12.12 -26.35 -16.26
CA ASN A 572 11.18 -27.03 -17.15
C ASN A 572 11.65 -26.89 -18.61
N PRO A 573 11.99 -27.99 -19.30
CA PRO A 573 12.53 -27.95 -20.66
C PRO A 573 11.58 -27.29 -21.69
N GLU A 574 10.27 -27.50 -21.58
CA GLU A 574 9.28 -26.94 -22.51
C GLU A 574 9.17 -25.43 -22.34
N VAL A 575 9.21 -24.98 -21.08
CA VAL A 575 9.21 -23.55 -20.75
C VAL A 575 10.47 -22.89 -21.32
N ILE A 576 11.64 -23.43 -21.02
CA ILE A 576 12.92 -22.89 -21.53
C ILE A 576 12.91 -22.83 -23.06
N ALA A 577 12.55 -23.90 -23.74
CA ALA A 577 12.51 -23.94 -25.21
C ALA A 577 11.58 -22.86 -25.80
N LYS A 578 10.46 -22.57 -25.16
CA LYS A 578 9.54 -21.48 -25.53
C LYS A 578 10.22 -20.11 -25.47
N PHE A 579 10.91 -19.82 -24.33
CA PHE A 579 11.60 -18.54 -24.14
C PHE A 579 12.86 -18.41 -24.99
N GLU A 580 13.65 -19.49 -25.16
CA GLU A 580 14.82 -19.54 -26.08
C GLU A 580 14.40 -19.23 -27.51
N LYS A 581 13.29 -19.81 -27.96
CA LYS A 581 12.72 -19.51 -29.28
C LYS A 581 12.29 -18.05 -29.42
N ALA A 582 11.68 -17.48 -28.40
CA ALA A 582 11.17 -16.12 -28.45
C ALA A 582 12.29 -15.08 -28.35
N TRP A 583 13.30 -15.32 -27.51
CA TRP A 583 14.41 -14.40 -27.26
C TRP A 583 15.63 -14.65 -28.14
N GLY A 584 15.66 -15.77 -28.86
CA GLY A 584 16.77 -16.07 -29.82
C GLY A 584 18.13 -16.35 -29.19
N VAL A 585 18.13 -16.78 -27.89
CA VAL A 585 19.37 -17.04 -27.14
C VAL A 585 19.19 -18.28 -26.26
N GLU A 586 20.28 -19.04 -26.06
CA GLU A 586 20.31 -20.15 -25.10
C GLU A 586 20.27 -19.60 -23.66
N LEU A 587 19.37 -20.17 -22.80
CA LEU A 587 19.15 -19.74 -21.45
C LEU A 587 19.77 -20.70 -20.41
N ASN A 588 20.20 -20.14 -19.29
CA ASN A 588 20.64 -20.93 -18.14
C ASN A 588 19.45 -21.73 -17.58
N ARG A 589 19.64 -23.03 -17.33
CA ARG A 589 18.60 -23.97 -16.85
C ARG A 589 18.68 -24.25 -15.37
N LYS A 590 19.67 -23.65 -14.67
CA LYS A 590 19.81 -23.77 -13.22
C LYS A 590 19.15 -22.58 -12.53
N PRO A 591 18.44 -22.78 -11.41
CA PRO A 591 18.02 -21.65 -10.58
C PRO A 591 19.21 -20.78 -10.19
N GLY A 592 19.01 -19.47 -10.19
CA GLY A 592 20.03 -18.51 -9.74
C GLY A 592 20.10 -18.38 -8.22
N VAL A 593 20.95 -17.49 -7.76
CA VAL A 593 21.17 -17.16 -6.36
C VAL A 593 20.09 -16.17 -5.89
N HIS A 594 19.52 -16.37 -4.71
CA HIS A 594 18.58 -15.44 -4.10
C HIS A 594 19.26 -14.13 -3.68
N ALA A 595 18.56 -13.00 -3.67
CA ALA A 595 19.15 -11.70 -3.31
C ALA A 595 19.87 -11.73 -1.96
N THR A 596 19.30 -12.36 -0.93
CA THR A 596 19.93 -12.52 0.39
C THR A 596 21.20 -13.38 0.37
N ASP A 597 21.35 -14.26 -0.60
CA ASP A 597 22.54 -15.11 -0.75
C ASP A 597 23.59 -14.46 -1.68
N VAL A 598 23.24 -13.43 -2.46
CA VAL A 598 24.18 -12.66 -3.30
C VAL A 598 25.26 -11.98 -2.44
N PHE A 599 24.90 -11.43 -1.29
CA PHE A 599 25.83 -10.69 -0.42
C PHE A 599 26.94 -11.60 0.16
N PRO A 600 26.63 -12.73 0.82
CA PRO A 600 27.69 -13.66 1.24
C PRO A 600 28.48 -14.23 0.04
N ALA A 601 27.86 -14.42 -1.13
CA ALA A 601 28.56 -14.85 -2.34
C ALA A 601 29.53 -13.76 -2.87
N ALA A 602 29.19 -12.48 -2.72
CA ALA A 602 30.08 -11.36 -3.06
C ALA A 602 31.32 -11.33 -2.16
N ILE A 603 31.15 -11.55 -0.85
CA ILE A 603 32.30 -11.65 0.08
C ILE A 603 33.22 -12.82 -0.29
N ARG A 604 32.65 -13.96 -0.73
CA ARG A 604 33.44 -15.11 -1.23
C ARG A 604 33.99 -14.94 -2.64
N LYS A 605 33.71 -13.78 -3.29
CA LYS A 605 34.10 -13.50 -4.67
C LYS A 605 33.47 -14.47 -5.72
N GLU A 606 32.36 -15.07 -5.39
CA GLU A 606 31.54 -15.85 -6.32
C GLU A 606 30.69 -14.94 -7.21
N ILE A 607 30.08 -13.91 -6.63
CA ILE A 607 29.48 -12.77 -7.33
C ILE A 607 30.48 -11.62 -7.31
N ARG A 608 30.71 -11.02 -8.47
CA ARG A 608 31.71 -9.96 -8.68
C ARG A 608 31.15 -8.70 -9.29
N GLY A 609 30.09 -8.82 -10.10
CA GLY A 609 29.39 -7.69 -10.69
C GLY A 609 27.91 -7.71 -10.34
N LEU A 610 27.37 -6.56 -9.91
CA LEU A 610 25.98 -6.41 -9.51
C LEU A 610 25.35 -5.18 -10.15
N PHE A 611 24.16 -5.36 -10.75
CA PHE A 611 23.31 -4.27 -11.20
C PHE A 611 22.11 -4.13 -10.28
N ILE A 612 21.98 -3.01 -9.55
CA ILE A 612 20.86 -2.73 -8.66
C ILE A 612 19.94 -1.69 -9.33
N PHE A 613 18.67 -2.03 -9.48
CA PHE A 613 17.65 -1.16 -10.02
C PHE A 613 16.66 -0.76 -8.94
N GLY A 614 16.73 0.50 -8.47
CA GLY A 614 15.80 1.13 -7.57
C GLY A 614 15.63 0.44 -6.21
N GLU A 615 16.67 -0.18 -5.69
CA GLU A 615 16.71 -0.83 -4.38
C GLU A 615 17.84 -0.24 -3.53
N ASP A 616 17.65 -0.25 -2.21
CA ASP A 616 18.62 0.30 -1.25
C ASP A 616 18.95 -0.73 -0.15
N PRO A 617 19.69 -1.81 -0.51
CA PRO A 617 19.98 -2.91 0.41
C PRO A 617 20.75 -2.47 1.66
N VAL A 618 21.53 -1.41 1.64
CA VAL A 618 22.16 -0.85 2.83
C VAL A 618 21.15 -0.43 3.90
N VAL A 619 19.93 -0.06 3.49
CA VAL A 619 18.86 0.30 4.43
C VAL A 619 17.88 -0.85 4.67
N THR A 620 17.59 -1.66 3.64
CA THR A 620 16.51 -2.65 3.70
C THR A 620 16.92 -4.01 4.24
N ASP A 621 18.17 -4.42 4.07
CA ASP A 621 18.61 -5.78 4.38
C ASP A 621 19.10 -5.91 5.83
N ALA A 622 18.93 -7.10 6.38
CA ALA A 622 19.35 -7.39 7.75
C ALA A 622 20.87 -7.45 7.87
N ASP A 623 21.40 -7.16 9.05
CA ASP A 623 22.83 -7.11 9.33
C ASP A 623 23.58 -6.15 8.37
N GLN A 624 23.31 -4.87 8.55
CA GLN A 624 23.82 -3.81 7.69
C GLN A 624 25.36 -3.83 7.52
N HIS A 625 26.11 -4.25 8.55
CA HIS A 625 27.56 -4.36 8.43
C HIS A 625 28.00 -5.43 7.44
N HIS A 626 27.27 -6.57 7.41
CA HIS A 626 27.49 -7.62 6.43
C HIS A 626 27.20 -7.14 5.01
N ILE A 627 26.10 -6.38 4.82
CA ILE A 627 25.73 -5.82 3.52
C ILE A 627 26.78 -4.85 3.01
N ARG A 628 27.23 -3.90 3.84
CA ARG A 628 28.29 -2.93 3.47
C ARG A 628 29.58 -3.65 3.04
N LYS A 629 30.05 -4.62 3.82
CA LYS A 629 31.21 -5.45 3.49
C LYS A 629 31.03 -6.21 2.17
N ALA A 630 29.83 -6.70 1.89
CA ALA A 630 29.54 -7.41 0.66
C ALA A 630 29.63 -6.50 -0.56
N LEU A 631 29.05 -5.29 -0.48
CA LEU A 631 29.10 -4.29 -1.56
C LEU A 631 30.55 -3.82 -1.82
N GLU A 632 31.37 -3.61 -0.78
CA GLU A 632 32.80 -3.29 -0.88
C GLU A 632 33.62 -4.45 -1.49
N SER A 633 33.10 -5.68 -1.41
CA SER A 633 33.76 -6.85 -1.97
C SER A 633 33.51 -7.04 -3.47
N LEU A 634 32.54 -6.33 -4.06
CA LEU A 634 32.28 -6.44 -5.50
C LEU A 634 33.46 -5.86 -6.31
N ASP A 635 33.63 -6.40 -7.52
CA ASP A 635 34.60 -5.85 -8.47
C ASP A 635 34.00 -4.70 -9.28
N PHE A 636 32.65 -4.67 -9.42
CA PHE A 636 31.93 -3.61 -10.09
C PHE A 636 30.45 -3.58 -9.68
N LEU A 637 29.98 -2.39 -9.26
CA LEU A 637 28.60 -2.15 -8.83
C LEU A 637 27.95 -1.03 -9.65
N VAL A 638 26.80 -1.30 -10.22
CA VAL A 638 25.96 -0.31 -10.90
C VAL A 638 24.66 -0.12 -10.13
N LEU A 639 24.29 1.14 -9.89
CA LEU A 639 23.01 1.52 -9.27
C LEU A 639 22.23 2.42 -10.25
N SER A 640 20.97 2.06 -10.55
CA SER A 640 20.00 2.96 -11.17
C SER A 640 18.96 3.37 -10.14
N ASP A 641 18.87 4.66 -9.79
CA ASP A 641 17.91 5.16 -8.79
C ASP A 641 17.47 6.60 -9.07
N LEU A 642 16.48 7.09 -8.33
CA LEU A 642 15.98 8.47 -8.41
C LEU A 642 16.86 9.45 -7.64
N PHE A 643 17.55 9.00 -6.60
CA PHE A 643 18.29 9.80 -5.63
C PHE A 643 19.60 9.12 -5.24
N MET A 644 20.52 9.90 -4.66
CA MET A 644 21.68 9.37 -3.95
C MET A 644 21.19 8.69 -2.66
N THR A 645 21.05 7.37 -2.69
CA THR A 645 20.68 6.54 -1.54
C THR A 645 21.93 6.11 -0.74
N GLU A 646 21.74 5.42 0.38
CA GLU A 646 22.84 4.87 1.17
C GLU A 646 23.67 3.86 0.36
N THR A 647 23.03 3.07 -0.49
CA THR A 647 23.70 2.12 -1.38
C THR A 647 24.53 2.81 -2.48
N ALA A 648 24.13 4.02 -2.89
CA ALA A 648 24.81 4.77 -3.95
C ALA A 648 26.28 5.05 -3.63
N GLN A 649 26.65 5.16 -2.35
CA GLN A 649 28.03 5.41 -1.92
C GLN A 649 29.01 4.31 -2.33
N TYR A 650 28.52 3.09 -2.54
CA TYR A 650 29.29 1.90 -2.91
C TYR A 650 29.36 1.69 -4.42
N ALA A 651 28.54 2.38 -5.21
CA ALA A 651 28.44 2.17 -6.65
C ALA A 651 29.67 2.74 -7.39
N ASP A 652 30.07 2.08 -8.47
CA ASP A 652 31.06 2.58 -9.44
C ASP A 652 30.40 3.47 -10.48
N VAL A 653 29.14 3.11 -10.88
CA VAL A 653 28.34 3.91 -11.81
C VAL A 653 26.93 4.08 -11.26
N ILE A 654 26.42 5.31 -11.31
CA ILE A 654 25.05 5.65 -10.92
C ILE A 654 24.32 6.16 -12.17
N LEU A 655 23.17 5.57 -12.48
CA LEU A 655 22.30 5.95 -13.58
C LEU A 655 21.03 6.63 -13.06
N PRO A 656 20.61 7.76 -13.64
CA PRO A 656 19.39 8.46 -13.23
C PRO A 656 18.14 7.69 -13.66
N GLY A 657 17.39 7.18 -12.71
CA GLY A 657 16.12 6.48 -12.92
C GLY A 657 14.95 7.42 -13.18
N THR A 658 13.86 6.89 -13.72
CA THR A 658 12.61 7.61 -13.98
C THR A 658 11.49 7.24 -13.01
N SER A 659 10.69 8.24 -12.61
CA SER A 659 9.56 8.03 -11.72
C SER A 659 8.32 7.51 -12.47
N TYR A 660 7.36 6.98 -11.74
CA TYR A 660 6.06 6.52 -12.29
C TYR A 660 5.28 7.60 -13.06
N ALA A 661 5.47 8.89 -12.74
CA ALA A 661 4.79 9.99 -13.40
C ALA A 661 5.40 10.39 -14.74
N GLU A 662 6.60 9.89 -15.04
CA GLU A 662 7.41 10.21 -16.23
C GLU A 662 7.37 9.12 -17.31
N LYS A 663 6.74 7.97 -17.04
CA LYS A 663 6.71 6.80 -17.94
C LYS A 663 5.32 6.15 -18.03
N GLU A 664 5.17 5.29 -19.04
CA GLU A 664 4.00 4.45 -19.24
C GLU A 664 4.30 3.03 -18.74
N GLY A 665 3.27 2.31 -18.28
CA GLY A 665 3.40 0.92 -17.89
C GLY A 665 2.20 0.41 -17.12
N THR A 666 2.43 -0.67 -16.36
CA THR A 666 1.42 -1.30 -15.51
C THR A 666 1.99 -1.69 -14.15
N PHE A 667 1.13 -1.68 -13.12
CA PHE A 667 1.38 -2.30 -11.82
C PHE A 667 0.43 -3.47 -11.59
N SER A 668 0.91 -4.53 -10.93
CA SER A 668 0.06 -5.58 -10.36
C SER A 668 -0.05 -5.37 -8.85
N ASN A 669 -1.23 -5.00 -8.36
CA ASN A 669 -1.43 -4.75 -6.93
C ASN A 669 -1.56 -6.04 -6.10
N THR A 670 -1.76 -5.93 -4.78
CA THR A 670 -1.83 -7.08 -3.87
C THR A 670 -2.93 -8.09 -4.24
N GLU A 671 -4.06 -7.62 -4.80
CA GLU A 671 -5.18 -8.46 -5.26
C GLU A 671 -5.01 -8.97 -6.70
N ARG A 672 -3.79 -8.96 -7.25
CA ARG A 672 -3.49 -9.42 -8.62
C ARG A 672 -4.12 -8.58 -9.74
N ARG A 673 -4.57 -7.37 -9.44
CA ARG A 673 -5.17 -6.46 -10.41
C ARG A 673 -4.09 -5.72 -11.17
N VAL A 674 -4.09 -5.85 -12.48
CA VAL A 674 -3.18 -5.13 -13.37
C VAL A 674 -3.78 -3.76 -13.69
N GLN A 675 -3.02 -2.70 -13.41
CA GLN A 675 -3.48 -1.32 -13.45
C GLN A 675 -2.52 -0.44 -14.23
N ARG A 676 -3.06 0.49 -15.02
CA ARG A 676 -2.24 1.40 -15.83
C ARG A 676 -1.48 2.42 -14.98
N VAL A 677 -0.21 2.58 -15.30
CA VAL A 677 0.64 3.72 -14.96
C VAL A 677 0.72 4.61 -16.19
N ARG A 678 0.42 5.92 -16.06
CA ARG A 678 0.38 6.82 -17.20
C ARG A 678 1.28 8.03 -16.99
N LYS A 679 2.03 8.34 -18.03
CA LYS A 679 2.90 9.52 -18.08
C LYS A 679 2.11 10.80 -17.90
N ALA A 680 2.44 11.53 -16.85
CA ALA A 680 1.81 12.82 -16.52
C ALA A 680 2.71 14.00 -16.90
N VAL A 681 4.01 13.86 -16.67
CA VAL A 681 5.04 14.88 -16.93
C VAL A 681 6.13 14.35 -17.86
N THR A 682 6.82 15.23 -18.53
CA THR A 682 7.95 14.90 -19.41
C THR A 682 9.24 14.81 -18.59
N LEU A 683 10.17 14.00 -19.09
CA LEU A 683 11.52 13.91 -18.54
C LEU A 683 12.23 15.28 -18.61
N GLU A 684 13.03 15.55 -17.58
CA GLU A 684 13.87 16.73 -17.50
C GLU A 684 15.35 16.35 -17.62
N GLY A 685 16.14 17.21 -18.27
CA GLY A 685 17.58 16.99 -18.43
C GLY A 685 17.90 15.81 -19.36
N GLU A 686 18.87 15.00 -18.97
CA GLU A 686 19.40 13.87 -19.76
C GLU A 686 18.84 12.51 -19.30
N MET A 687 17.78 12.48 -18.46
CA MET A 687 17.16 11.23 -18.02
C MET A 687 16.63 10.40 -19.21
N ARG A 688 16.75 9.08 -19.12
CA ARG A 688 16.22 8.10 -20.08
C ARG A 688 15.23 7.17 -19.38
N LEU A 689 14.31 6.58 -20.15
CA LEU A 689 13.44 5.52 -19.62
C LEU A 689 14.30 4.32 -19.21
N ASP A 690 13.93 3.68 -18.11
CA ASP A 690 14.68 2.53 -17.58
C ASP A 690 14.72 1.37 -18.59
N THR A 691 13.62 1.13 -19.33
CA THR A 691 13.56 0.15 -20.41
C THR A 691 14.55 0.46 -21.53
N ASP A 692 14.74 1.73 -21.89
CA ASP A 692 15.70 2.15 -22.93
C ASP A 692 17.13 1.89 -22.47
N ILE A 693 17.43 2.12 -21.17
CA ILE A 693 18.73 1.84 -20.58
C ILE A 693 19.04 0.34 -20.65
N PHE A 694 18.09 -0.51 -20.29
CA PHE A 694 18.29 -1.97 -20.35
C PHE A 694 18.45 -2.48 -21.77
N ILE A 695 17.70 -1.95 -22.73
CA ILE A 695 17.82 -2.28 -24.16
C ILE A 695 19.20 -1.87 -24.70
N ASP A 696 19.68 -0.67 -24.36
CA ASP A 696 20.99 -0.17 -24.81
C ASP A 696 22.13 -1.04 -24.23
N LEU A 697 22.07 -1.39 -22.93
CA LEU A 697 23.05 -2.31 -22.33
C LEU A 697 23.03 -3.70 -22.96
N MET A 698 21.85 -4.27 -23.24
CA MET A 698 21.76 -5.55 -23.95
C MET A 698 22.49 -5.52 -25.31
N ASN A 699 22.25 -4.45 -26.08
CA ASN A 699 22.91 -4.28 -27.40
C ASN A 699 24.42 -4.12 -27.24
N ARG A 700 24.91 -3.31 -26.30
CA ARG A 700 26.36 -3.11 -26.04
C ARG A 700 27.06 -4.39 -25.56
N MET A 701 26.34 -5.25 -24.86
CA MET A 701 26.85 -6.57 -24.40
C MET A 701 26.71 -7.68 -25.47
N GLY A 702 26.23 -7.36 -26.66
CA GLY A 702 26.17 -8.28 -27.82
C GLY A 702 24.88 -9.08 -27.91
N TYR A 703 23.85 -8.78 -27.14
CA TYR A 703 22.50 -9.33 -27.32
C TYR A 703 21.60 -8.33 -28.07
N PRO A 704 21.22 -8.62 -29.32
CA PRO A 704 20.47 -7.67 -30.15
C PRO A 704 19.02 -7.57 -29.65
N GLN A 705 18.67 -6.42 -29.12
CA GLN A 705 17.32 -6.10 -28.68
C GLN A 705 16.81 -4.84 -29.40
N ALA A 706 15.69 -4.97 -30.10
CA ALA A 706 15.03 -3.82 -30.73
C ALA A 706 14.46 -2.88 -29.64
N GLN A 707 14.38 -1.60 -29.96
CA GLN A 707 13.67 -0.63 -29.13
C GLN A 707 12.18 -0.98 -29.11
N LEU A 708 11.59 -1.03 -27.91
CA LEU A 708 10.20 -1.39 -27.68
C LEU A 708 9.51 -0.32 -26.83
N THR A 709 8.27 -0.02 -27.17
CA THR A 709 7.37 0.76 -26.32
C THR A 709 6.84 -0.09 -25.16
N SER A 710 6.36 0.55 -24.11
CA SER A 710 5.75 -0.13 -22.98
C SER A 710 4.56 -1.03 -23.39
N GLU A 711 3.77 -0.63 -24.42
CA GLU A 711 2.68 -1.47 -24.97
C GLU A 711 3.21 -2.72 -25.66
N GLU A 712 4.27 -2.60 -26.45
CA GLU A 712 4.90 -3.73 -27.16
C GLU A 712 5.56 -4.70 -26.16
N ILE A 713 6.17 -4.18 -25.08
CA ILE A 713 6.71 -5.02 -24.01
C ILE A 713 5.57 -5.80 -23.34
N MET A 714 4.43 -5.17 -23.03
CA MET A 714 3.26 -5.88 -22.48
C MET A 714 2.70 -6.92 -23.45
N ASP A 715 2.71 -6.67 -24.76
CA ASP A 715 2.29 -7.63 -25.76
C ASP A 715 3.26 -8.83 -25.81
N GLU A 716 4.58 -8.64 -25.65
CA GLU A 716 5.56 -9.73 -25.52
C GLU A 716 5.31 -10.53 -24.24
N ILE A 717 5.10 -9.87 -23.08
CA ILE A 717 4.73 -10.51 -21.81
C ILE A 717 3.50 -11.39 -21.99
N ALA A 718 2.44 -10.85 -22.57
CA ALA A 718 1.18 -11.57 -22.79
C ALA A 718 1.35 -12.79 -23.70
N SER A 719 2.25 -12.71 -24.71
CA SER A 719 2.51 -13.81 -25.62
C SER A 719 3.24 -15.00 -24.98
N LEU A 720 4.08 -14.74 -23.97
CA LEU A 720 4.93 -15.73 -23.30
C LEU A 720 4.38 -16.20 -21.95
N THR A 721 3.41 -15.49 -21.39
CA THR A 721 2.91 -15.69 -20.03
C THR A 721 1.43 -16.08 -20.05
N PRO A 722 1.07 -17.37 -19.89
CA PRO A 722 -0.33 -17.83 -20.01
C PRO A 722 -1.29 -17.13 -19.07
N SER A 723 -0.85 -16.77 -17.84
CA SER A 723 -1.67 -16.03 -16.88
C SER A 723 -1.94 -14.57 -17.27
N PHE A 724 -1.17 -14.00 -18.20
CA PHE A 724 -1.29 -12.63 -18.71
C PHE A 724 -1.79 -12.57 -20.16
N ALA A 725 -2.04 -13.69 -20.82
CA ALA A 725 -2.32 -13.77 -22.27
C ALA A 725 -3.50 -12.90 -22.74
N GLY A 726 -4.43 -12.59 -21.85
CA GLY A 726 -5.57 -11.69 -22.14
C GLY A 726 -5.35 -10.24 -21.70
N ILE A 727 -4.21 -9.87 -21.11
CA ILE A 727 -3.96 -8.52 -20.59
C ILE A 727 -3.26 -7.67 -21.66
N SER A 728 -3.71 -6.44 -21.85
CA SER A 728 -3.07 -5.46 -22.76
C SER A 728 -3.39 -4.04 -22.30
N HIS A 729 -2.52 -3.09 -22.62
CA HIS A 729 -2.77 -1.68 -22.38
C HIS A 729 -4.12 -1.23 -22.95
N ARG A 730 -4.48 -1.67 -24.15
CA ARG A 730 -5.75 -1.30 -24.80
C ARG A 730 -6.99 -1.71 -24.02
N ARG A 731 -6.99 -2.89 -23.40
CA ARG A 731 -8.11 -3.33 -22.55
C ARG A 731 -8.19 -2.50 -21.26
N LEU A 732 -7.06 -2.28 -20.62
CA LEU A 732 -6.99 -1.46 -19.40
C LEU A 732 -7.37 0.01 -19.65
N ASP A 733 -7.01 0.56 -20.81
CA ASP A 733 -7.37 1.94 -21.21
C ASP A 733 -8.85 2.12 -21.54
N LYS A 734 -9.55 1.02 -21.91
CA LYS A 734 -11.01 1.00 -22.00
C LYS A 734 -11.73 0.92 -20.66
N GLY A 735 -10.98 0.89 -19.55
CA GLY A 735 -11.51 0.80 -18.20
C GLY A 735 -11.80 -0.61 -17.71
N GLU A 736 -11.33 -1.65 -18.43
CA GLU A 736 -11.46 -3.02 -17.96
C GLU A 736 -10.61 -3.25 -16.69
N SER A 737 -11.20 -3.93 -15.73
CA SER A 737 -10.59 -4.19 -14.41
C SER A 737 -10.20 -5.66 -14.32
N ILE A 738 -8.94 -5.96 -14.68
CA ILE A 738 -8.48 -7.34 -14.91
C ILE A 738 -7.59 -7.81 -13.76
N GLN A 739 -7.96 -8.92 -13.15
CA GLN A 739 -7.13 -9.67 -12.20
C GLN A 739 -6.65 -10.95 -12.88
N TRP A 740 -5.33 -11.19 -12.85
CA TRP A 740 -4.78 -12.42 -13.41
C TRP A 740 -5.13 -13.65 -12.52
N PRO A 741 -5.22 -14.90 -13.03
CA PRO A 741 -5.04 -15.33 -14.43
C PRO A 741 -6.08 -14.77 -15.39
N CYS A 742 -5.62 -14.39 -16.60
CA CYS A 742 -6.45 -13.94 -17.70
C CYS A 742 -5.94 -14.62 -18.97
N SER A 743 -6.53 -15.75 -19.32
CA SER A 743 -6.00 -16.72 -20.28
C SER A 743 -6.10 -16.32 -21.75
N ASP A 744 -6.99 -15.37 -22.07
CA ASP A 744 -7.21 -14.88 -23.44
C ASP A 744 -7.89 -13.51 -23.46
N LYS A 745 -7.95 -12.89 -24.64
CA LYS A 745 -8.48 -11.53 -24.85
C LYS A 745 -9.98 -11.36 -24.54
N LYS A 746 -10.75 -12.43 -24.37
CA LYS A 746 -12.18 -12.41 -24.00
C LYS A 746 -12.39 -12.74 -22.53
N HIS A 747 -11.40 -13.30 -21.88
CA HIS A 747 -11.46 -13.68 -20.47
C HIS A 747 -11.57 -12.42 -19.58
N PRO A 748 -12.53 -12.34 -18.63
CA PRO A 748 -12.74 -11.14 -17.78
C PRO A 748 -11.69 -10.98 -16.68
N GLY A 749 -10.77 -11.91 -16.52
CA GLY A 749 -9.91 -12.08 -15.37
C GLY A 749 -10.48 -13.05 -14.34
N THR A 750 -9.68 -13.34 -13.31
CA THR A 750 -10.04 -14.30 -12.25
C THR A 750 -10.01 -13.61 -10.88
N PRO A 751 -11.11 -12.99 -10.44
CA PRO A 751 -11.17 -12.30 -9.15
C PRO A 751 -10.88 -13.22 -7.96
N ILE A 752 -11.47 -14.41 -7.93
CA ILE A 752 -11.31 -15.40 -6.86
C ILE A 752 -10.52 -16.59 -7.39
N LEU A 753 -9.40 -16.91 -6.73
CA LEU A 753 -8.60 -18.10 -7.06
C LEU A 753 -9.20 -19.38 -6.45
N HIS A 754 -8.81 -20.51 -7.00
CA HIS A 754 -9.11 -21.86 -6.47
C HIS A 754 -10.60 -22.24 -6.46
N VAL A 755 -11.42 -21.59 -7.28
CA VAL A 755 -12.84 -22.01 -7.44
C VAL A 755 -12.86 -23.43 -8.05
N GLY A 756 -13.51 -24.36 -7.36
CA GLY A 756 -13.65 -25.76 -7.79
C GLY A 756 -12.39 -26.60 -7.58
N LYS A 757 -11.18 -26.14 -7.92
CA LYS A 757 -9.92 -26.89 -7.76
C LYS A 757 -8.74 -25.95 -7.43
N PHE A 758 -7.72 -26.49 -6.79
CA PHE A 758 -6.46 -25.78 -6.59
C PHE A 758 -5.57 -25.82 -7.84
N SER A 759 -4.69 -24.84 -8.00
CA SER A 759 -3.78 -24.81 -9.15
C SER A 759 -2.81 -26.00 -9.18
N ARG A 760 -2.44 -26.56 -8.02
CA ARG A 760 -1.64 -27.78 -7.90
C ARG A 760 -2.46 -29.08 -7.99
N GLY A 761 -3.79 -29.03 -8.14
CA GLY A 761 -4.71 -30.15 -8.10
C GLY A 761 -5.43 -30.25 -6.77
N LEU A 762 -4.86 -30.91 -5.77
CA LEU A 762 -5.33 -30.95 -4.39
C LEU A 762 -4.60 -29.91 -3.55
N GLY A 763 -5.26 -29.32 -2.57
CA GLY A 763 -4.62 -28.52 -1.52
C GLY A 763 -3.79 -29.40 -0.59
N TRP A 764 -2.63 -28.96 -0.19
CA TRP A 764 -1.77 -29.75 0.69
C TRP A 764 -1.75 -29.19 2.11
N PHE A 765 -2.19 -29.99 3.06
CA PHE A 765 -1.98 -29.72 4.48
C PHE A 765 -0.52 -29.96 4.85
N TYR A 766 0.19 -28.89 5.13
CA TYR A 766 1.59 -28.98 5.56
C TYR A 766 1.68 -29.16 7.08
N PRO A 767 2.31 -30.26 7.58
CA PRO A 767 2.42 -30.54 9.01
C PRO A 767 3.53 -29.67 9.66
N ALA A 768 3.21 -28.38 9.93
CA ALA A 768 4.14 -27.43 10.53
C ALA A 768 4.23 -27.61 12.05
N GLU A 769 5.44 -27.77 12.56
CA GLU A 769 5.74 -27.73 13.99
C GLU A 769 6.30 -26.36 14.38
N TYR A 770 5.97 -25.90 15.60
CA TYR A 770 6.56 -24.70 16.13
C TYR A 770 8.05 -24.87 16.41
N VAL A 771 8.85 -23.99 15.86
CA VAL A 771 10.27 -23.86 16.15
C VAL A 771 10.50 -22.45 16.69
N PRO A 772 11.20 -22.30 17.83
CA PRO A 772 11.55 -20.98 18.35
C PRO A 772 12.37 -20.17 17.34
N SER A 773 12.27 -18.84 17.42
CA SER A 773 13.10 -17.94 16.62
C SER A 773 14.59 -18.20 16.82
N ALA A 774 15.38 -17.94 15.78
CA ALA A 774 16.82 -18.21 15.77
C ALA A 774 17.59 -17.42 16.84
N GLU A 775 17.06 -16.28 17.24
CA GLU A 775 17.63 -15.43 18.28
C GLU A 775 16.57 -15.11 19.34
N LEU A 776 16.82 -15.52 20.58
CA LEU A 776 15.97 -15.24 21.73
C LEU A 776 16.70 -14.30 22.69
N PRO A 777 15.95 -13.54 23.53
CA PRO A 777 16.52 -12.73 24.62
C PRO A 777 17.31 -13.59 25.60
N ASP A 778 18.35 -12.97 26.16
CA ASP A 778 19.17 -13.51 27.26
C ASP A 778 19.45 -12.43 28.31
N GLU A 779 20.35 -12.70 29.25
CA GLU A 779 20.70 -11.75 30.31
C GLU A 779 21.40 -10.48 29.76
N GLU A 780 22.16 -10.60 28.67
CA GLU A 780 22.88 -9.47 28.05
C GLU A 780 21.96 -8.65 27.14
N TYR A 781 21.06 -9.31 26.40
CA TYR A 781 20.10 -8.68 25.46
C TYR A 781 18.66 -9.06 25.86
N PRO A 782 18.08 -8.42 26.89
CA PRO A 782 16.86 -8.91 27.55
C PRO A 782 15.55 -8.56 26.85
N PHE A 783 15.59 -7.81 25.75
CA PHE A 783 14.39 -7.41 25.02
C PHE A 783 14.28 -8.07 23.66
N ILE A 784 13.06 -8.40 23.26
CA ILE A 784 12.72 -8.70 21.86
C ILE A 784 12.47 -7.38 21.14
N MET A 785 13.19 -7.11 20.06
CA MET A 785 12.90 -5.99 19.15
C MET A 785 12.20 -6.51 17.92
N MET A 786 11.07 -5.91 17.61
CA MET A 786 10.31 -6.05 16.37
C MET A 786 10.54 -4.87 15.44
N THR A 787 10.42 -5.06 14.15
CA THR A 787 10.43 -3.96 13.18
C THR A 787 9.09 -3.81 12.47
N GLY A 788 8.79 -2.62 11.94
CA GLY A 788 7.55 -2.41 11.21
C GLY A 788 7.48 -1.12 10.42
N ARG A 789 6.30 -0.84 9.88
CA ARG A 789 5.99 0.35 9.10
C ARG A 789 5.20 1.36 9.91
N ILE A 790 5.32 2.64 9.51
CA ILE A 790 4.50 3.73 10.03
C ILE A 790 3.66 4.36 8.92
N LEU A 791 2.62 5.09 9.32
CA LEU A 791 1.66 5.70 8.40
C LEU A 791 2.31 6.70 7.42
N TYR A 792 3.29 7.49 7.87
CA TYR A 792 3.77 8.65 7.15
C TYR A 792 4.91 8.35 6.15
N HIS A 793 5.59 7.22 6.30
CA HIS A 793 6.68 6.86 5.40
C HIS A 793 6.41 5.58 4.60
N TYR A 794 7.14 5.46 3.50
CA TYR A 794 7.08 4.33 2.59
C TYR A 794 8.50 3.82 2.33
N ASN A 795 8.69 2.50 2.55
CA ASN A 795 9.96 1.80 2.39
C ASN A 795 11.12 2.55 3.08
N THR A 796 12.23 2.83 2.39
CA THR A 796 13.42 3.53 2.89
C THR A 796 13.27 5.05 3.02
N ARG A 797 12.06 5.61 2.92
CA ARG A 797 11.80 7.05 2.97
C ARG A 797 12.35 7.84 1.77
N ALA A 798 13.06 7.21 0.80
CA ALA A 798 13.68 7.89 -0.34
C ALA A 798 12.71 8.81 -1.11
N MET A 799 11.44 8.40 -1.32
CA MET A 799 10.42 9.24 -1.94
C MET A 799 9.65 10.09 -0.91
N THR A 800 9.15 9.50 0.17
CA THR A 800 8.31 10.19 1.15
C THR A 800 9.07 11.21 2.00
N GLY A 801 10.37 11.03 2.19
CA GLY A 801 11.26 12.00 2.83
C GLY A 801 11.41 13.34 2.07
N LYS A 802 11.01 13.37 0.78
CA LYS A 802 10.99 14.61 -0.03
C LYS A 802 9.69 15.42 0.16
N THR A 803 8.81 15.02 1.08
CA THR A 803 7.56 15.70 1.38
C THR A 803 7.64 16.34 2.77
N PRO A 804 7.77 17.69 2.88
CA PRO A 804 7.97 18.37 4.15
C PRO A 804 6.96 18.03 5.23
N GLY A 805 5.67 17.95 4.89
CA GLY A 805 4.62 17.61 5.86
C GLY A 805 4.70 16.18 6.39
N LEU A 806 5.22 15.21 5.63
CA LEU A 806 5.48 13.86 6.12
C LEU A 806 6.67 13.85 7.09
N MET A 807 7.71 14.61 6.78
CA MET A 807 8.88 14.80 7.66
C MET A 807 8.52 15.55 8.94
N GLU A 808 7.59 16.53 8.89
CA GLU A 808 7.08 17.22 10.08
C GLU A 808 6.28 16.27 11.00
N LYS A 809 5.54 15.32 10.44
CA LYS A 809 4.78 14.32 11.21
C LYS A 809 5.69 13.28 11.84
N GLU A 810 6.67 12.79 11.08
CA GLU A 810 7.58 11.72 11.54
C GLU A 810 8.92 11.85 10.83
N GLY A 811 9.82 12.63 11.41
CA GLY A 811 11.12 12.97 10.81
C GLY A 811 12.25 12.01 11.18
N HIS A 812 12.15 11.34 12.34
CA HIS A 812 13.26 10.60 12.94
C HIS A 812 12.85 9.21 13.42
N SER A 813 13.85 8.33 13.52
CA SER A 813 13.69 6.99 14.09
C SER A 813 13.34 7.07 15.59
N PHE A 814 12.64 6.05 16.06
CA PHE A 814 12.28 5.88 17.48
C PHE A 814 12.16 4.40 17.85
N ILE A 815 12.18 4.12 19.14
CA ILE A 815 11.87 2.82 19.70
C ILE A 815 10.65 2.91 20.62
N GLU A 816 9.61 2.12 20.36
CA GLU A 816 8.50 1.93 21.32
C GLU A 816 8.92 0.94 22.39
N MET A 817 8.64 1.27 23.64
CA MET A 817 8.93 0.40 24.78
C MET A 817 7.82 0.51 25.83
N ASN A 818 7.63 -0.59 26.58
CA ASN A 818 6.60 -0.66 27.58
C ASN A 818 6.87 0.28 28.77
N THR A 819 5.80 0.81 29.36
CA THR A 819 5.86 1.73 30.52
C THR A 819 6.59 1.10 31.72
N GLU A 820 6.35 -0.18 32.03
CA GLU A 820 7.01 -0.87 33.15
C GLU A 820 8.54 -0.97 32.92
N ASP A 821 8.97 -1.27 31.71
CA ASP A 821 10.37 -1.36 31.34
C ASP A 821 11.06 0.00 31.38
N ALA A 822 10.39 1.04 30.90
CA ALA A 822 10.89 2.40 30.92
C ALA A 822 11.13 2.88 32.37
N VAL A 823 10.18 2.64 33.28
CA VAL A 823 10.32 2.95 34.70
C VAL A 823 11.50 2.18 35.30
N ARG A 824 11.63 0.87 35.02
CA ARG A 824 12.72 0.05 35.52
C ARG A 824 14.10 0.52 35.05
N LEU A 825 14.19 1.06 33.82
CA LEU A 825 15.44 1.57 33.23
C LEU A 825 15.67 3.06 33.52
N GLY A 826 14.72 3.75 34.14
CA GLY A 826 14.77 5.20 34.38
C GLY A 826 14.75 6.03 33.10
N ILE A 827 14.02 5.56 32.06
CA ILE A 827 13.88 6.23 30.75
C ILE A 827 12.54 6.96 30.71
N GLU A 828 12.55 8.21 30.29
CA GLU A 828 11.36 9.03 30.07
C GLU A 828 10.94 9.05 28.61
N ASN A 829 9.65 9.32 28.35
CA ASN A 829 9.15 9.46 27.00
C ASN A 829 9.84 10.64 26.28
N GLY A 830 10.38 10.40 25.09
CA GLY A 830 11.12 11.39 24.29
C GLY A 830 12.62 11.45 24.59
N GLU A 831 13.13 10.70 25.57
CA GLU A 831 14.58 10.62 25.84
C GLU A 831 15.33 9.85 24.74
N LYS A 832 16.59 10.24 24.52
CA LYS A 832 17.52 9.47 23.68
C LYS A 832 18.00 8.24 24.44
N VAL A 833 17.99 7.13 23.75
CA VAL A 833 18.42 5.81 24.25
C VAL A 833 19.40 5.17 23.29
N LYS A 834 20.32 4.39 23.85
CA LYS A 834 21.23 3.52 23.11
C LYS A 834 20.58 2.13 22.99
N VAL A 835 20.48 1.63 21.79
CA VAL A 835 19.98 0.28 21.50
C VAL A 835 21.12 -0.53 20.90
N THR A 836 21.41 -1.66 21.51
CA THR A 836 22.52 -2.55 21.12
C THR A 836 22.02 -3.96 20.88
N SER A 837 22.49 -4.58 19.80
CA SER A 837 22.36 -6.02 19.55
C SER A 837 23.75 -6.65 19.40
N ARG A 838 23.81 -7.94 19.12
CA ARG A 838 25.08 -8.64 18.83
C ARG A 838 25.79 -8.13 17.57
N ARG A 839 25.12 -7.37 16.72
CA ARG A 839 25.60 -6.90 15.39
C ARG A 839 25.98 -5.44 15.38
N GLY A 840 25.33 -4.62 16.18
CA GLY A 840 25.62 -3.21 16.18
C GLY A 840 24.88 -2.43 17.25
N THR A 841 25.07 -1.12 17.18
CA THR A 841 24.50 -0.16 18.12
C THR A 841 23.98 1.04 17.36
N LEU A 842 22.85 1.59 17.83
CA LEU A 842 22.32 2.88 17.36
C LEU A 842 21.78 3.72 18.52
N ILE A 843 21.62 5.01 18.26
CA ILE A 843 20.95 5.95 19.17
C ILE A 843 19.62 6.37 18.55
N THR A 844 18.55 6.31 19.34
CA THR A 844 17.22 6.69 18.88
C THR A 844 16.41 7.31 20.02
N THR A 845 15.17 7.72 19.74
CA THR A 845 14.28 8.33 20.73
C THR A 845 13.33 7.30 21.32
N ALA A 846 13.21 7.21 22.63
CA ALA A 846 12.25 6.33 23.30
C ALA A 846 10.82 6.90 23.20
N ARG A 847 9.87 6.05 22.83
CA ARG A 847 8.42 6.27 22.94
C ARG A 847 7.85 5.31 23.98
N VAL A 848 7.57 5.84 25.14
CA VAL A 848 7.08 5.06 26.27
C VAL A 848 5.54 4.95 26.22
N GLY A 849 5.03 3.74 26.36
CA GLY A 849 3.59 3.45 26.37
C GLY A 849 3.33 1.95 26.37
N ASP A 850 2.04 1.59 26.32
CA ASP A 850 1.61 0.20 26.50
C ASP A 850 1.27 -0.54 25.17
N LYS A 851 1.72 0.02 24.04
CA LYS A 851 1.49 -0.61 22.71
C LYS A 851 2.19 -1.96 22.57
N VAL A 852 3.36 -2.11 23.18
CA VAL A 852 4.14 -3.36 23.22
C VAL A 852 4.07 -3.96 24.62
N SER A 853 4.21 -5.28 24.73
CA SER A 853 4.23 -5.98 26.03
C SER A 853 5.54 -5.73 26.78
N PRO A 854 5.60 -5.95 28.12
CA PRO A 854 6.85 -5.89 28.87
C PRO A 854 7.91 -6.82 28.24
N LYS A 855 9.16 -6.36 28.19
CA LYS A 855 10.32 -6.98 27.53
C LYS A 855 10.22 -7.06 25.99
N GLU A 856 9.27 -6.37 25.38
CA GLU A 856 9.17 -6.22 23.94
C GLU A 856 9.40 -4.77 23.55
N THR A 857 9.99 -4.54 22.39
CA THR A 857 10.21 -3.23 21.79
C THR A 857 9.86 -3.27 20.30
N TRP A 858 9.62 -2.09 19.73
CA TRP A 858 9.31 -1.99 18.31
C TRP A 858 9.97 -0.77 17.69
N MET A 859 10.55 -0.92 16.49
CA MET A 859 11.19 0.18 15.74
C MET A 859 10.68 0.25 14.30
N PRO A 860 10.52 1.47 13.74
CA PRO A 860 10.30 1.62 12.30
C PRO A 860 11.59 1.41 11.51
N PHE A 861 11.52 0.74 10.36
CA PHE A 861 12.69 0.50 9.49
C PHE A 861 12.90 1.56 8.39
N HIS A 862 12.13 2.65 8.39
CA HIS A 862 12.12 3.64 7.31
C HIS A 862 13.32 4.61 7.29
N PHE A 863 14.07 4.67 8.36
CA PHE A 863 15.01 5.75 8.61
C PHE A 863 16.46 5.30 8.37
N PRO A 864 17.19 5.88 7.39
CA PRO A 864 18.62 5.63 7.24
C PRO A 864 19.41 6.08 8.47
N ASP A 865 19.05 7.24 9.04
CA ASP A 865 19.52 7.76 10.33
C ASP A 865 18.83 7.04 11.50
N GLY A 866 19.49 6.12 12.15
CA GLY A 866 18.91 5.24 13.18
C GLY A 866 18.20 4.03 12.58
N ASN A 867 18.86 3.39 11.61
CA ASN A 867 18.33 2.24 10.88
C ASN A 867 18.24 0.99 11.78
N ALA A 868 17.02 0.51 11.99
CA ALA A 868 16.75 -0.70 12.78
C ALA A 868 17.53 -1.94 12.27
N ASN A 869 17.87 -1.99 10.97
CA ASN A 869 18.57 -3.13 10.38
C ASN A 869 20.08 -3.20 10.72
N ILE A 870 20.63 -2.20 11.42
CA ILE A 870 21.91 -2.32 12.10
C ILE A 870 21.84 -3.40 13.21
N LEU A 871 20.64 -3.59 13.78
CA LEU A 871 20.40 -4.46 14.92
C LEU A 871 19.88 -5.85 14.53
N THR A 872 19.18 -5.99 13.40
CA THR A 872 18.46 -7.20 13.01
C THR A 872 19.40 -8.35 12.67
N ASN A 873 18.96 -9.58 12.95
CA ASN A 873 19.72 -10.77 12.66
C ASN A 873 19.52 -11.24 11.21
N ALA A 874 20.52 -11.97 10.68
CA ALA A 874 20.50 -12.49 9.31
C ALA A 874 20.04 -13.96 9.23
N ALA A 875 19.33 -14.48 10.24
CA ALA A 875 18.75 -15.81 10.17
C ALA A 875 17.70 -15.88 9.06
N LEU A 876 17.78 -16.88 8.21
CA LEU A 876 16.96 -16.99 7.01
C LEU A 876 15.96 -18.13 7.10
N ASP A 877 14.76 -17.90 6.59
CA ASP A 877 13.78 -18.96 6.33
C ASP A 877 14.38 -20.03 5.39
N LYS A 878 14.15 -21.30 5.71
CA LYS A 878 14.78 -22.41 4.98
C LYS A 878 14.28 -22.58 3.55
N TYR A 879 13.07 -22.13 3.23
CA TYR A 879 12.45 -22.25 1.91
C TYR A 879 12.60 -20.99 1.08
N ALA A 880 12.16 -19.87 1.64
CA ALA A 880 12.05 -18.60 0.96
C ALA A 880 13.29 -17.72 1.11
N ARG A 881 14.19 -18.07 2.04
CA ARG A 881 15.42 -17.29 2.33
C ARG A 881 15.12 -15.86 2.77
N ILE A 882 13.96 -15.62 3.40
CA ILE A 882 13.61 -14.32 3.98
C ILE A 882 14.27 -14.14 5.34
N PRO A 883 14.81 -12.95 5.67
CA PRO A 883 15.41 -12.70 6.98
C PRO A 883 14.36 -12.56 8.10
N GLU A 884 14.79 -12.82 9.34
CA GLU A 884 13.97 -12.69 10.54
C GLU A 884 14.00 -11.26 11.09
N TYR A 885 13.16 -10.38 10.57
CA TYR A 885 13.07 -8.97 11.00
C TYR A 885 12.20 -8.75 12.24
N LYS A 886 11.41 -9.74 12.65
CA LYS A 886 10.39 -9.58 13.71
C LYS A 886 10.85 -10.09 15.07
N VAL A 887 12.00 -10.74 15.14
CA VAL A 887 12.59 -11.18 16.41
C VAL A 887 14.09 -10.92 16.39
N CYS A 888 14.54 -10.01 17.25
CA CYS A 888 15.95 -9.69 17.44
C CYS A 888 16.18 -9.38 18.92
N ALA A 889 17.20 -9.96 19.52
CA ALA A 889 17.54 -9.70 20.92
C ALA A 889 18.34 -8.40 21.04
N VAL A 890 17.86 -7.47 21.87
CA VAL A 890 18.48 -6.17 22.07
C VAL A 890 18.57 -5.78 23.54
N LYS A 891 19.51 -4.89 23.83
CA LYS A 891 19.65 -4.15 25.09
C LYS A 891 19.27 -2.70 24.85
N VAL A 892 18.50 -2.10 25.74
CA VAL A 892 18.13 -0.69 25.72
C VAL A 892 18.72 -0.01 26.96
N GLU A 893 19.47 1.06 26.77
CA GLU A 893 20.15 1.78 27.82
C GLU A 893 19.91 3.28 27.71
N LYS A 894 19.71 3.95 28.86
CA LYS A 894 19.66 5.40 28.94
C LYS A 894 21.02 5.99 28.57
N LEU A 895 21.07 7.02 27.72
CA LEU A 895 22.32 7.71 27.43
C LEU A 895 22.83 8.48 28.67
N PRO A 896 24.14 8.45 28.94
CA PRO A 896 24.76 9.34 29.93
C PRO A 896 24.45 10.80 29.64
N ALA A 897 24.35 11.60 30.69
CA ALA A 897 24.06 13.04 30.56
C ALA A 897 25.08 13.80 29.69
N GLU A 898 26.34 13.36 29.68
CA GLU A 898 27.43 13.92 28.91
C GLU A 898 27.29 13.72 27.39
N ASP A 899 26.77 12.58 26.98
CA ASP A 899 26.57 12.23 25.56
C ASP A 899 25.32 12.90 24.96
N ARG A 900 24.38 13.39 25.78
CA ARG A 900 23.17 14.10 25.35
C ARG A 900 23.44 15.50 24.77
N LEU A 901 24.59 16.09 25.09
CA LEU A 901 24.99 17.45 24.68
C LEU A 901 25.77 17.48 23.36
N ALA A 902 26.30 16.35 22.90
CA ALA A 902 27.17 16.28 21.72
C ALA A 902 26.43 16.28 20.37
N GLU A 903 25.09 16.08 20.34
CA GLU A 903 24.32 15.97 19.11
C GLU A 903 23.45 17.21 18.74
N ASN A 904 23.71 18.36 19.38
CA ASN A 904 23.07 19.64 19.00
C ASN A 904 23.87 20.47 17.98
N PHE A 905 24.73 19.82 17.17
CA PHE A 905 25.48 20.48 16.11
C PHE A 905 25.26 19.80 14.75
#